data_0078eabd54caeb8464941a844f654195
#
_entry.id   0078eabd54caeb8464941a844f654195
#
_cell.length_a   1.000
_cell.length_b   1.000
_cell.length_c   1.000
_cell.angle_alpha   90.00
_cell.angle_beta   90.00
_cell.angle_gamma   90.00
#
_symmetry.space_group_name_H-M   'P 1'
#
loop_
_entity.id
_entity.type
_entity.pdbx_description
1 polymer ?
#
loop_
_entity_poly.entity_id
_entity_poly.type
_entity_poly.pdbx_seq_one_letter_code
_entity_poly.pdbx_strand_id
1 'polypeptide(L)'
;MRKLFFAIASCLVLNASAQQDISLCGEWNLAVDGKNYKVTVPHTYNIMEGLEDYAGKAQYEKKLEIPAKMKGQQLRLEFEAVYHDAIVYVNGKKAGSHLGKGYTPFKVDITKLVNYGEENSIVVETDNSYTDLNFPYQRKFDWANDGGIYRKVNLHVCGKRSIRYAHFTPTLSLKDSIGTSHLSIRLNEPNVKGATFDIKISCKETGKKVYEARLMLKRNNQGTFDTDINCGKVMPWHFDNPALYNFEVSVIDGSSISDSKKGHIGFRDFKIEGNRFVLNGEPVRLPGIETMPGSNPDYGMAEPVEYIKANAAMLKDLNTTITRFHWIQSEDMLNALDSLGILTQEELSWWQQPYKELTPEQEALAKETISEMIEAHYNHPCIFAWAVSNEVRDNQEAVKTLGAHIKQLDKGRMAESVGNRIYQFLENDPSLLLDIPTWNEYIGTWHGSGKKIREELPDYFKKIALVLKGRPLFITEYGLCEPAFVGGDRRRIDDMLYHIKEWARQEFVTGYIYFCLEDYRTQMGEEGMGKHRIRRHGITDYRHNPKPSYYVLRDLMCPVEVDKVQPSTAVRDNNTLAGVWEAKQGDRTLIVGISVKNSIPSYVLRGYSLRYNDAEGNRQTITLPEMKPGQHYDISIPNINDQVKFDICRPDGGSCLNY
;
A
#
# COMPACT_ATOMS: atom_id res chain seq x y z
N MET A 1 -5.31 -53.21 -21.25
CA MET A 1 -4.19 -52.34 -20.85
C MET A 1 -4.68 -51.41 -19.73
N ARG A 2 -4.38 -51.79 -18.50
CA ARG A 2 -4.72 -51.00 -17.30
C ARG A 2 -3.64 -49.91 -17.09
N LYS A 3 -4.01 -48.64 -17.19
CA LYS A 3 -3.12 -47.54 -16.83
C LYS A 3 -3.14 -47.37 -15.30
N LEU A 4 -2.00 -47.66 -14.64
CA LEU A 4 -1.73 -47.36 -13.28
C LEU A 4 -1.47 -45.85 -13.19
N PHE A 5 -2.32 -45.11 -12.44
CA PHE A 5 -2.01 -43.76 -11.97
C PHE A 5 -1.17 -43.89 -10.70
N PHE A 6 0.08 -43.50 -10.76
CA PHE A 6 0.91 -43.27 -9.60
C PHE A 6 0.57 -41.89 -9.04
N ALA A 7 -0.06 -41.85 -7.89
CA ALA A 7 -0.15 -40.66 -7.07
C ALA A 7 1.24 -40.42 -6.43
N ILE A 8 1.93 -39.40 -6.89
CA ILE A 8 3.17 -38.95 -6.25
C ILE A 8 2.76 -38.16 -5.01
N ALA A 9 2.75 -38.83 -3.87
CA ALA A 9 2.75 -38.15 -2.57
C ALA A 9 4.13 -37.52 -2.39
N SER A 10 4.25 -36.20 -2.56
CA SER A 10 5.45 -35.48 -2.21
C SER A 10 5.59 -35.43 -0.69
N CYS A 11 6.34 -36.43 -0.14
CA CYS A 11 6.83 -36.35 1.23
C CYS A 11 7.81 -35.16 1.32
N LEU A 12 7.37 -34.04 1.85
CA LEU A 12 8.23 -32.96 2.31
C LEU A 12 9.08 -33.51 3.48
N VAL A 13 10.35 -33.77 3.21
CA VAL A 13 11.35 -34.06 4.24
C VAL A 13 11.61 -32.76 5.00
N LEU A 14 10.93 -32.61 6.13
CA LEU A 14 11.09 -31.46 7.02
C LEU A 14 12.40 -31.63 7.81
N ASN A 15 13.41 -30.84 7.44
CA ASN A 15 14.62 -30.68 8.26
C ASN A 15 14.24 -30.10 9.62
N ALA A 16 14.83 -30.63 10.69
CA ALA A 16 14.58 -30.20 12.06
C ALA A 16 15.26 -28.83 12.35
N SER A 17 14.72 -27.73 11.81
CA SER A 17 14.99 -26.40 12.36
C SER A 17 14.00 -26.13 13.49
N ALA A 18 14.43 -25.39 14.52
CA ALA A 18 13.59 -25.11 15.69
C ALA A 18 12.40 -24.18 15.38
N GLN A 19 12.36 -23.58 14.18
CA GLN A 19 11.31 -22.70 13.68
C GLN A 19 10.90 -23.09 12.27
N GLN A 20 9.60 -23.07 12.00
CA GLN A 20 9.06 -23.35 10.68
C GLN A 20 7.71 -22.67 10.49
N ASP A 21 7.52 -22.02 9.33
CA ASP A 21 6.22 -21.58 8.84
C ASP A 21 5.73 -22.55 7.79
N ILE A 22 4.57 -23.18 8.04
CA ILE A 22 3.94 -24.14 7.15
C ILE A 22 2.69 -23.50 6.56
N SER A 23 2.65 -23.30 5.24
CA SER A 23 1.46 -22.76 4.61
C SER A 23 0.29 -23.74 4.73
N LEU A 24 -0.84 -23.24 5.17
CA LEU A 24 -2.12 -23.94 5.20
C LEU A 24 -3.05 -23.48 4.09
N CYS A 25 -2.58 -22.65 3.17
CA CYS A 25 -3.30 -22.30 1.94
C CYS A 25 -3.55 -23.57 1.08
N GLY A 26 -4.41 -23.45 0.07
CA GLY A 26 -4.78 -24.57 -0.78
C GLY A 26 -6.16 -25.15 -0.41
N GLU A 27 -6.38 -26.45 -0.62
CA GLU A 27 -7.72 -27.08 -0.48
C GLU A 27 -8.23 -27.08 0.97
N TRP A 28 -9.47 -26.58 1.13
CA TRP A 28 -10.30 -26.65 2.33
C TRP A 28 -11.71 -27.10 1.96
N ASN A 29 -12.42 -27.68 2.91
CA ASN A 29 -13.87 -27.90 2.80
C ASN A 29 -14.60 -26.65 3.32
N LEU A 30 -15.61 -26.20 2.61
CA LEU A 30 -16.46 -25.05 2.97
C LEU A 30 -17.90 -25.53 3.12
N ALA A 31 -18.51 -25.27 4.27
CA ALA A 31 -19.94 -25.41 4.49
C ALA A 31 -20.55 -23.99 4.60
N VAL A 32 -21.49 -23.67 3.72
CA VAL A 32 -22.17 -22.37 3.66
C VAL A 32 -23.56 -22.54 3.09
N ASP A 33 -24.55 -21.86 3.66
CA ASP A 33 -25.96 -21.89 3.23
C ASP A 33 -26.50 -23.35 3.06
N GLY A 34 -26.14 -24.23 4.00
CA GLY A 34 -26.56 -25.64 3.99
C GLY A 34 -25.91 -26.51 2.91
N LYS A 35 -24.95 -26.02 2.16
CA LYS A 35 -24.21 -26.74 1.09
C LYS A 35 -22.75 -26.91 1.45
N ASN A 36 -22.11 -27.92 0.86
CA ASN A 36 -20.68 -28.19 1.06
C ASN A 36 -19.94 -28.07 -0.26
N TYR A 37 -18.74 -27.46 -0.19
CA TYR A 37 -17.88 -27.22 -1.34
C TYR A 37 -16.43 -27.55 -0.98
N LYS A 38 -15.63 -27.83 -2.02
CA LYS A 38 -14.17 -27.80 -1.93
C LYS A 38 -13.69 -26.48 -2.52
N VAL A 39 -12.87 -25.74 -1.77
CA VAL A 39 -12.38 -24.40 -2.16
C VAL A 39 -10.89 -24.31 -1.95
N THR A 40 -10.26 -23.35 -2.64
CA THR A 40 -8.83 -23.05 -2.47
C THR A 40 -8.67 -21.76 -1.65
N VAL A 41 -8.16 -21.85 -0.42
CA VAL A 41 -7.83 -20.72 0.43
C VAL A 41 -6.47 -20.11 0.00
N PRO A 42 -6.34 -18.79 -0.15
CA PRO A 42 -7.29 -17.71 0.13
C PRO A 42 -8.56 -17.78 -0.69
N HIS A 43 -9.72 -17.47 -0.05
CA HIS A 43 -11.02 -17.63 -0.66
C HIS A 43 -12.07 -16.70 -0.04
N THR A 44 -12.95 -16.16 -0.88
CA THR A 44 -14.22 -15.56 -0.45
C THR A 44 -15.40 -16.30 -1.07
N TYR A 45 -16.43 -16.55 -0.27
CA TYR A 45 -17.63 -17.21 -0.79
C TYR A 45 -18.55 -16.28 -1.58
N ASN A 46 -18.37 -14.96 -1.51
CA ASN A 46 -19.20 -13.99 -2.22
C ASN A 46 -18.87 -13.83 -3.73
N ILE A 47 -17.93 -14.61 -4.25
CA ILE A 47 -17.74 -14.76 -5.71
C ILE A 47 -18.41 -16.02 -6.28
N MET A 48 -18.98 -16.89 -5.41
CA MET A 48 -19.62 -18.13 -5.81
C MET A 48 -21.06 -17.87 -6.24
N GLU A 49 -21.52 -18.64 -7.25
CA GLU A 49 -22.88 -18.53 -7.78
C GLU A 49 -23.93 -18.78 -6.71
N GLY A 50 -24.84 -17.82 -6.54
CA GLY A 50 -25.91 -17.84 -5.55
C GLY A 50 -25.51 -17.40 -4.15
N LEU A 51 -24.24 -17.02 -3.92
CA LEU A 51 -23.72 -16.53 -2.64
C LEU A 51 -23.21 -15.08 -2.72
N GLU A 52 -23.40 -14.41 -3.85
CA GLU A 52 -22.82 -13.09 -4.12
C GLU A 52 -23.27 -12.01 -3.13
N ASP A 53 -24.53 -12.07 -2.69
CA ASP A 53 -25.11 -11.16 -1.70
C ASP A 53 -25.31 -11.85 -0.33
N TYR A 54 -24.74 -13.05 -0.13
CA TYR A 54 -24.86 -13.76 1.13
C TYR A 54 -24.13 -13.00 2.25
N ALA A 55 -24.85 -12.79 3.35
CA ALA A 55 -24.34 -12.22 4.59
C ALA A 55 -24.73 -13.14 5.73
N GLY A 56 -23.77 -13.83 6.33
CA GLY A 56 -24.03 -14.86 7.32
C GLY A 56 -22.83 -15.75 7.59
N LYS A 57 -23.08 -16.84 8.30
CA LYS A 57 -22.06 -17.77 8.77
C LYS A 57 -21.64 -18.75 7.69
N ALA A 58 -20.33 -19.00 7.63
CA ALA A 58 -19.74 -20.09 6.86
C ALA A 58 -18.69 -20.82 7.71
N GLN A 59 -18.38 -22.05 7.36
CA GLN A 59 -17.44 -22.88 8.09
C GLN A 59 -16.41 -23.49 7.12
N TYR A 60 -15.14 -23.18 7.35
CA TYR A 60 -14.02 -23.77 6.64
C TYR A 60 -13.42 -24.89 7.49
N GLU A 61 -13.15 -26.06 6.90
CA GLU A 61 -12.48 -27.18 7.57
C GLU A 61 -11.26 -27.65 6.79
N LYS A 62 -10.15 -27.86 7.52
CA LYS A 62 -8.93 -28.49 7.01
C LYS A 62 -8.49 -29.63 7.93
N LYS A 63 -8.16 -30.76 7.34
CA LYS A 63 -7.47 -31.86 8.02
C LYS A 63 -5.96 -31.63 7.91
N LEU A 64 -5.26 -31.76 9.05
CA LEU A 64 -3.83 -31.51 9.12
C LEU A 64 -3.17 -32.54 10.04
N GLU A 65 -2.20 -33.28 9.52
CA GLU A 65 -1.33 -34.14 10.34
C GLU A 65 -0.26 -33.29 11.05
N ILE A 66 -0.18 -33.41 12.35
CA ILE A 66 0.87 -32.75 13.15
C ILE A 66 1.91 -33.81 13.54
N PRO A 67 3.13 -33.76 12.97
CA PRO A 67 4.16 -34.76 13.21
C PRO A 67 4.50 -34.90 14.70
N ALA A 68 4.71 -36.14 15.16
CA ALA A 68 5.05 -36.43 16.56
C ALA A 68 6.32 -35.71 17.07
N LYS A 69 7.27 -35.42 16.14
CA LYS A 69 8.51 -34.69 16.45
C LYS A 69 8.28 -33.22 16.84
N MET A 70 7.10 -32.64 16.58
CA MET A 70 6.74 -31.27 16.97
C MET A 70 6.27 -31.18 18.44
N LYS A 71 6.14 -32.30 19.13
CA LYS A 71 5.76 -32.31 20.55
C LYS A 71 6.80 -31.58 21.40
N GLY A 72 6.32 -30.59 22.16
CA GLY A 72 7.16 -29.70 22.98
C GLY A 72 7.53 -28.40 22.33
N GLN A 73 7.17 -28.18 21.06
CA GLN A 73 7.20 -26.90 20.39
C GLN A 73 5.88 -26.15 20.60
N GLN A 74 5.87 -24.83 20.38
CA GLN A 74 4.66 -24.02 20.31
C GLN A 74 4.13 -24.03 18.88
N LEU A 75 2.84 -24.20 18.73
CA LEU A 75 2.13 -24.22 17.46
C LEU A 75 1.06 -23.12 17.47
N ARG A 76 1.13 -22.22 16.49
CA ARG A 76 0.16 -21.14 16.33
C ARG A 76 -0.38 -21.12 14.90
N LEU A 77 -1.68 -21.05 14.76
CA LEU A 77 -2.30 -20.67 13.51
C LEU A 77 -2.19 -19.16 13.36
N GLU A 78 -1.64 -18.72 12.24
CA GLU A 78 -1.52 -17.29 11.89
C GLU A 78 -2.38 -17.03 10.66
N PHE A 79 -3.41 -16.19 10.84
CA PHE A 79 -4.29 -15.73 9.77
C PHE A 79 -3.90 -14.29 9.41
N GLU A 80 -3.64 -14.02 8.13
CA GLU A 80 -3.36 -12.66 7.68
C GLU A 80 -4.63 -11.81 7.65
N ALA A 81 -5.77 -12.37 7.27
CA ALA A 81 -7.10 -11.81 7.52
C ALA A 81 -8.23 -12.83 7.28
N VAL A 82 -9.31 -12.67 8.02
CA VAL A 82 -10.59 -13.36 7.84
C VAL A 82 -11.72 -12.35 8.00
N TYR A 83 -12.63 -12.23 7.04
CA TYR A 83 -13.66 -11.20 7.08
C TYR A 83 -15.01 -11.74 7.54
N HIS A 84 -15.63 -11.08 8.54
CA HIS A 84 -15.04 -10.16 9.52
C HIS A 84 -14.88 -10.79 10.89
N ASP A 85 -15.72 -11.78 11.23
CA ASP A 85 -15.61 -12.56 12.45
C ASP A 85 -14.99 -13.90 12.17
N ALA A 86 -14.10 -14.34 13.05
CA ALA A 86 -13.51 -15.66 13.00
C ALA A 86 -13.56 -16.34 14.38
N ILE A 87 -14.03 -17.60 14.43
CA ILE A 87 -13.90 -18.46 15.58
C ILE A 87 -13.18 -19.74 15.13
N VAL A 88 -12.05 -20.04 15.78
CA VAL A 88 -11.20 -21.17 15.43
C VAL A 88 -11.37 -22.30 16.41
N TYR A 89 -11.60 -23.51 15.88
CA TYR A 89 -11.67 -24.76 16.66
C TYR A 89 -10.59 -25.71 16.17
N VAL A 90 -10.06 -26.50 17.10
CA VAL A 90 -9.13 -27.60 16.83
C VAL A 90 -9.65 -28.84 17.55
N ASN A 91 -9.88 -29.92 16.80
CA ASN A 91 -10.46 -31.18 17.30
C ASN A 91 -11.78 -30.95 18.11
N GLY A 92 -12.65 -30.04 17.60
CA GLY A 92 -13.92 -29.70 18.21
C GLY A 92 -13.83 -28.78 19.45
N LYS A 93 -12.63 -28.36 19.87
CA LYS A 93 -12.45 -27.43 21.00
C LYS A 93 -12.13 -26.04 20.49
N LYS A 94 -12.81 -25.00 21.04
CA LYS A 94 -12.52 -23.60 20.71
C LYS A 94 -11.08 -23.26 21.09
N ALA A 95 -10.31 -22.83 20.11
CA ALA A 95 -8.92 -22.42 20.24
C ALA A 95 -8.80 -20.89 20.44
N GLY A 96 -9.62 -20.11 19.75
CA GLY A 96 -9.61 -18.66 19.85
C GLY A 96 -10.71 -18.01 18.99
N SER A 97 -10.78 -16.70 19.06
CA SER A 97 -11.68 -15.89 18.20
C SER A 97 -11.08 -14.52 17.91
N HIS A 98 -11.45 -13.96 16.75
CA HIS A 98 -11.11 -12.62 16.32
C HIS A 98 -12.37 -12.03 15.69
N LEU A 99 -12.96 -11.03 16.35
CA LEU A 99 -14.30 -10.55 16.04
C LEU A 99 -14.29 -9.07 15.69
N GLY A 100 -15.05 -8.68 14.66
CA GLY A 100 -15.25 -7.31 14.22
C GLY A 100 -14.03 -6.64 13.56
N LYS A 101 -12.96 -7.39 13.28
CA LYS A 101 -11.66 -6.88 12.80
C LYS A 101 -11.23 -7.58 11.52
N GLY A 102 -12.06 -7.51 10.49
CA GLY A 102 -11.96 -8.30 9.28
C GLY A 102 -10.72 -8.10 8.41
N TYR A 103 -9.92 -7.06 8.65
CA TYR A 103 -8.77 -6.71 7.83
C TYR A 103 -7.41 -6.82 8.53
N THR A 104 -7.40 -7.14 9.83
CA THR A 104 -6.17 -7.28 10.62
C THR A 104 -5.74 -8.74 10.78
N PRO A 105 -4.44 -9.01 10.88
CA PRO A 105 -3.93 -10.35 11.15
C PRO A 105 -4.13 -10.75 12.62
N PHE A 106 -4.30 -12.04 12.85
CA PHE A 106 -4.39 -12.58 14.19
C PHE A 106 -3.76 -13.98 14.31
N LYS A 107 -3.49 -14.38 15.56
CA LYS A 107 -2.82 -15.64 15.89
C LYS A 107 -3.58 -16.41 16.94
N VAL A 108 -3.63 -17.74 16.80
CA VAL A 108 -4.30 -18.64 17.73
C VAL A 108 -3.35 -19.74 18.16
N ASP A 109 -3.08 -19.86 19.47
CA ASP A 109 -2.25 -20.94 20.03
C ASP A 109 -3.05 -22.25 20.07
N ILE A 110 -2.54 -23.24 19.36
CA ILE A 110 -3.16 -24.58 19.27
C ILE A 110 -2.32 -25.69 19.95
N THR A 111 -1.21 -25.33 20.58
CA THR A 111 -0.21 -26.25 21.13
C THR A 111 -0.80 -27.36 22.02
N LYS A 112 -1.81 -27.00 22.82
CA LYS A 112 -2.45 -27.93 23.79
C LYS A 112 -3.68 -28.65 23.24
N LEU A 113 -4.08 -28.33 22.00
CA LEU A 113 -5.33 -28.81 21.38
C LEU A 113 -5.08 -29.86 20.31
N VAL A 114 -3.84 -29.98 19.84
CA VAL A 114 -3.48 -30.91 18.76
C VAL A 114 -3.10 -32.28 19.32
N ASN A 115 -3.39 -33.32 18.54
CA ASN A 115 -2.90 -34.68 18.72
C ASN A 115 -1.64 -34.86 17.85
N TYR A 116 -0.51 -35.10 18.50
CA TYR A 116 0.80 -35.25 17.86
C TYR A 116 0.96 -36.65 17.26
N GLY A 117 1.35 -36.75 15.99
CA GLY A 117 1.47 -38.01 15.25
C GLY A 117 0.14 -38.50 14.67
N GLU A 118 -0.88 -37.65 14.67
CA GLU A 118 -2.23 -37.96 14.22
C GLU A 118 -2.78 -36.81 13.35
N GLU A 119 -3.85 -37.11 12.60
CA GLU A 119 -4.63 -36.10 11.89
C GLU A 119 -5.46 -35.27 12.88
N ASN A 120 -5.47 -33.95 12.67
CA ASN A 120 -6.23 -33.00 13.44
C ASN A 120 -7.23 -32.30 12.52
N SER A 121 -8.42 -31.96 13.05
CA SER A 121 -9.39 -31.11 12.38
C SER A 121 -9.21 -29.67 12.84
N ILE A 122 -8.98 -28.77 11.89
CA ILE A 122 -9.00 -27.31 12.09
C ILE A 122 -10.26 -26.78 11.44
N VAL A 123 -11.11 -26.12 12.22
CA VAL A 123 -12.35 -25.52 11.76
C VAL A 123 -12.32 -24.04 12.05
N VAL A 124 -12.66 -23.22 11.04
CA VAL A 124 -12.78 -21.76 11.14
C VAL A 124 -14.20 -21.38 10.78
N GLU A 125 -14.98 -20.96 11.76
CA GLU A 125 -16.28 -20.32 11.52
C GLU A 125 -16.02 -18.87 11.15
N THR A 126 -16.58 -18.43 10.04
CA THR A 126 -16.54 -17.03 9.58
C THR A 126 -17.94 -16.48 9.53
N ASP A 127 -18.10 -15.17 9.76
CA ASP A 127 -19.38 -14.48 9.67
C ASP A 127 -19.17 -13.08 9.08
N ASN A 128 -19.86 -12.76 7.97
CA ASN A 128 -19.88 -11.44 7.35
C ASN A 128 -21.23 -10.73 7.50
N SER A 129 -22.01 -11.11 8.50
CA SER A 129 -23.31 -10.47 8.83
C SER A 129 -23.08 -9.02 9.26
N TYR A 130 -24.00 -8.14 8.85
CA TYR A 130 -23.91 -6.73 9.23
C TYR A 130 -24.18 -6.54 10.74
N THR A 131 -23.23 -5.95 11.45
CA THR A 131 -23.32 -5.68 12.88
C THR A 131 -22.84 -4.26 13.21
N ASP A 132 -23.14 -3.80 14.44
CA ASP A 132 -22.63 -2.51 14.94
C ASP A 132 -21.25 -2.64 15.61
N LEU A 133 -20.69 -3.85 15.68
CA LEU A 133 -19.40 -4.16 16.30
C LEU A 133 -18.40 -4.71 15.28
N ASN A 134 -18.28 -4.05 14.15
CA ASN A 134 -17.20 -4.23 13.16
C ASN A 134 -16.95 -2.92 12.42
N PHE A 135 -15.84 -2.81 11.72
CA PHE A 135 -15.57 -1.71 10.80
C PHE A 135 -15.35 -2.25 9.39
N PRO A 136 -16.13 -1.77 8.39
CA PRO A 136 -17.22 -0.79 8.50
C PRO A 136 -18.45 -1.40 9.18
N TYR A 137 -19.12 -0.66 10.08
CA TYR A 137 -20.25 -1.18 10.88
C TYR A 137 -21.63 -0.85 10.31
N GLN A 138 -21.73 -0.50 9.07
CA GLN A 138 -23.00 -0.24 8.38
C GLN A 138 -23.39 -1.41 7.51
N ARG A 139 -24.70 -1.50 7.28
CA ARG A 139 -25.26 -2.49 6.36
C ARG A 139 -24.81 -2.31 4.91
N LYS A 140 -24.42 -1.09 4.51
CA LYS A 140 -23.92 -0.78 3.18
C LYS A 140 -22.73 0.15 3.28
N PHE A 141 -21.65 -0.22 2.63
CA PHE A 141 -20.44 0.57 2.45
C PHE A 141 -19.97 0.43 1.00
N ASP A 142 -19.02 1.23 0.59
CA ASP A 142 -18.71 1.42 -0.83
C ASP A 142 -17.80 0.35 -1.45
N TRP A 143 -17.74 -0.84 -0.88
CA TRP A 143 -17.05 -2.00 -1.48
C TRP A 143 -17.80 -3.29 -1.17
N ALA A 144 -17.34 -4.42 -1.72
CA ALA A 144 -18.01 -5.71 -1.55
C ALA A 144 -17.87 -6.24 -0.11
N ASN A 145 -18.92 -6.89 0.39
CA ASN A 145 -18.96 -7.54 1.72
C ASN A 145 -18.46 -8.99 1.60
N ASP A 146 -17.20 -9.18 1.22
CA ASP A 146 -16.62 -10.48 0.88
C ASP A 146 -16.18 -11.27 2.12
N GLY A 147 -16.99 -12.24 2.54
CA GLY A 147 -16.70 -13.10 3.69
C GLY A 147 -15.78 -14.28 3.36
N GLY A 148 -15.02 -14.74 4.35
CA GLY A 148 -14.18 -15.94 4.23
C GLY A 148 -12.75 -15.75 4.71
N ILE A 149 -11.92 -16.79 4.50
CA ILE A 149 -10.47 -16.75 4.74
C ILE A 149 -9.82 -16.18 3.46
N TYR A 150 -9.83 -14.87 3.30
CA TYR A 150 -9.48 -14.23 2.04
C TYR A 150 -8.00 -13.83 1.90
N ARG A 151 -7.20 -14.00 2.97
CA ARG A 151 -5.73 -13.86 2.94
C ARG A 151 -5.06 -15.15 3.43
N LYS A 152 -3.73 -15.13 3.47
CA LYS A 152 -2.91 -16.31 3.80
C LYS A 152 -3.20 -16.85 5.20
N VAL A 153 -3.06 -18.15 5.35
CA VAL A 153 -3.07 -18.83 6.65
C VAL A 153 -1.87 -19.76 6.76
N ASN A 154 -1.15 -19.69 7.87
CA ASN A 154 0.04 -20.48 8.15
C ASN A 154 -0.04 -21.15 9.52
N LEU A 155 0.66 -22.27 9.67
CA LEU A 155 1.03 -22.84 10.95
C LEU A 155 2.46 -22.41 11.29
N HIS A 156 2.60 -21.55 12.28
CA HIS A 156 3.89 -21.16 12.85
C HIS A 156 4.30 -22.14 13.94
N VAL A 157 5.48 -22.72 13.80
CA VAL A 157 6.06 -23.68 14.75
C VAL A 157 7.34 -23.09 15.28
N CYS A 158 7.46 -22.96 16.60
CA CYS A 158 8.65 -22.40 17.25
C CYS A 158 8.98 -23.07 18.58
N GLY A 159 10.10 -22.68 19.19
CA GLY A 159 10.52 -23.18 20.50
C GLY A 159 9.72 -22.57 21.66
N LYS A 160 10.27 -22.61 22.86
CA LYS A 160 9.57 -22.16 24.10
C LYS A 160 9.42 -20.62 24.18
N ARG A 161 10.23 -19.87 23.46
CA ARG A 161 10.17 -18.41 23.41
C ARG A 161 9.80 -18.00 22.00
N SER A 162 8.85 -17.10 21.86
CA SER A 162 8.37 -16.66 20.57
C SER A 162 8.27 -15.15 20.49
N ILE A 163 8.64 -14.61 19.33
CA ILE A 163 8.63 -13.18 19.07
C ILE A 163 7.22 -12.78 18.60
N ARG A 164 6.57 -11.90 19.34
CA ARG A 164 5.32 -11.28 18.93
C ARG A 164 5.56 -10.27 17.83
N TYR A 165 6.49 -9.33 18.05
CA TYR A 165 6.95 -8.37 17.08
C TYR A 165 8.41 -7.94 17.29
N ALA A 166 9.03 -7.41 16.24
CA ALA A 166 10.30 -6.72 16.24
C ALA A 166 10.13 -5.43 15.46
N HIS A 167 9.91 -4.31 16.15
CA HIS A 167 9.63 -3.01 15.56
C HIS A 167 10.91 -2.18 15.47
N PHE A 168 11.25 -1.80 14.25
CA PHE A 168 12.34 -0.89 13.96
C PHE A 168 11.79 0.51 13.73
N THR A 169 12.38 1.51 14.40
CA THR A 169 12.12 2.93 14.16
C THR A 169 13.36 3.54 13.51
N PRO A 170 13.51 3.44 12.17
CA PRO A 170 14.68 3.95 11.48
C PRO A 170 14.71 5.47 11.53
N THR A 171 15.92 6.01 11.67
CA THR A 171 16.23 7.44 11.53
C THR A 171 17.39 7.63 10.57
N LEU A 172 17.41 8.75 9.87
CA LEU A 172 18.39 9.06 8.83
C LEU A 172 19.03 10.40 9.12
N SER A 173 20.36 10.42 9.29
CA SER A 173 21.12 11.66 9.26
C SER A 173 21.33 12.10 7.81
N LEU A 174 20.70 13.19 7.41
CA LEU A 174 20.77 13.71 6.04
C LEU A 174 22.17 14.23 5.65
N LYS A 175 22.97 14.65 6.65
CA LYS A 175 24.30 15.24 6.42
C LYS A 175 25.33 14.23 5.92
N ASP A 176 25.31 13.02 6.46
CA ASP A 176 26.32 11.99 6.26
C ASP A 176 25.77 10.63 5.84
N SER A 177 24.45 10.57 5.65
CA SER A 177 23.70 9.34 5.29
C SER A 177 23.90 8.21 6.30
N ILE A 178 24.03 8.54 7.59
CA ILE A 178 24.07 7.54 8.66
C ILE A 178 22.66 7.10 9.01
N GLY A 179 22.41 5.80 8.92
CA GLY A 179 21.16 5.17 9.37
C GLY A 179 21.31 4.63 10.79
N THR A 180 20.39 5.04 11.66
CA THR A 180 20.23 4.44 13.00
C THR A 180 18.82 3.93 13.17
N SER A 181 18.57 3.05 14.15
CA SER A 181 17.21 2.58 14.43
C SER A 181 17.08 2.24 15.90
N HIS A 182 15.97 2.64 16.50
CA HIS A 182 15.52 2.03 17.76
C HIS A 182 14.81 0.73 17.43
N LEU A 183 15.23 -0.39 18.06
CA LEU A 183 14.59 -1.70 17.92
C LEU A 183 13.87 -2.04 19.23
N SER A 184 12.57 -2.29 19.14
CA SER A 184 11.72 -2.76 20.24
C SER A 184 11.22 -4.18 19.93
N ILE A 185 11.55 -5.15 20.77
CA ILE A 185 11.17 -6.56 20.59
C ILE A 185 10.17 -6.93 21.70
N ARG A 186 9.08 -7.58 21.34
CA ARG A 186 8.13 -8.15 22.30
C ARG A 186 8.04 -9.66 22.12
N LEU A 187 8.13 -10.39 23.24
CA LEU A 187 7.86 -11.83 23.28
C LEU A 187 6.40 -12.09 23.66
N ASN A 188 5.86 -13.22 23.21
CA ASN A 188 4.54 -13.67 23.63
C ASN A 188 4.53 -14.10 25.12
N GLU A 189 5.67 -14.50 25.66
CA GLU A 189 5.80 -14.96 27.05
C GLU A 189 5.97 -13.75 28.00
N PRO A 190 4.95 -13.45 28.85
CA PRO A 190 4.96 -12.23 29.66
C PRO A 190 5.97 -12.26 30.82
N ASN A 191 6.42 -13.43 31.26
CA ASN A 191 7.24 -13.59 32.46
C ASN A 191 8.75 -13.64 32.17
N VAL A 192 9.19 -13.53 30.92
CA VAL A 192 10.60 -13.53 30.53
C VAL A 192 11.24 -12.19 30.92
N LYS A 193 12.15 -12.18 31.90
CA LYS A 193 12.81 -10.96 32.40
C LYS A 193 14.04 -10.55 31.58
N GLY A 194 14.69 -11.51 30.91
CA GLY A 194 15.88 -11.30 30.08
C GLY A 194 15.96 -12.36 29.00
N ALA A 195 16.42 -11.96 27.80
CA ALA A 195 16.58 -12.86 26.65
C ALA A 195 17.77 -12.45 25.80
N THR A 196 18.39 -13.44 25.15
CA THR A 196 19.44 -13.21 24.17
C THR A 196 18.83 -13.17 22.78
N PHE A 197 19.23 -12.17 22.01
CA PHE A 197 18.77 -11.99 20.64
C PHE A 197 19.96 -11.93 19.70
N ASP A 198 19.86 -12.62 18.56
CA ASP A 198 20.70 -12.42 17.38
C ASP A 198 19.97 -11.46 16.46
N ILE A 199 20.63 -10.36 16.11
CA ILE A 199 20.07 -9.30 15.27
C ILE A 199 20.97 -9.13 14.06
N LYS A 200 20.42 -9.23 12.85
CA LYS A 200 21.13 -9.05 11.58
C LYS A 200 20.37 -8.10 10.68
N ILE A 201 21.08 -7.16 10.06
CA ILE A 201 20.53 -6.27 9.05
C ILE A 201 21.48 -6.24 7.85
N SER A 202 20.94 -6.39 6.65
CA SER A 202 21.70 -6.38 5.40
C SER A 202 20.96 -5.61 4.30
N CYS A 203 21.70 -4.93 3.44
CA CYS A 203 21.13 -4.32 2.23
C CYS A 203 20.44 -5.40 1.38
N LYS A 204 19.18 -5.17 1.00
CA LYS A 204 18.37 -6.18 0.26
C LYS A 204 18.95 -6.46 -1.13
N GLU A 205 19.44 -5.43 -1.80
CA GLU A 205 19.96 -5.52 -3.17
C GLU A 205 21.31 -6.23 -3.23
N THR A 206 22.25 -5.83 -2.35
CA THR A 206 23.65 -6.29 -2.40
C THR A 206 23.97 -7.45 -1.46
N GLY A 207 23.09 -7.73 -0.50
CA GLY A 207 23.33 -8.68 0.58
C GLY A 207 24.36 -8.20 1.61
N LYS A 208 24.93 -6.98 1.43
CA LYS A 208 25.96 -6.44 2.32
C LYS A 208 25.39 -6.25 3.73
N LYS A 209 26.04 -6.87 4.70
CA LYS A 209 25.75 -6.68 6.12
C LYS A 209 26.05 -5.25 6.56
N VAL A 210 25.08 -4.62 7.24
CA VAL A 210 25.22 -3.28 7.84
C VAL A 210 25.17 -3.33 9.36
N TYR A 211 24.57 -4.39 9.93
CA TYR A 211 24.58 -4.62 11.36
C TYR A 211 24.49 -6.13 11.67
N GLU A 212 25.25 -6.59 12.67
CA GLU A 212 25.12 -7.94 13.25
C GLU A 212 25.58 -7.91 14.69
N ALA A 213 24.74 -8.39 15.60
CA ALA A 213 25.09 -8.49 17.03
C ALA A 213 24.30 -9.60 17.73
N ARG A 214 24.93 -10.20 18.75
CA ARG A 214 24.26 -11.03 19.76
C ARG A 214 24.21 -10.25 21.05
N LEU A 215 22.99 -9.94 21.52
CA LEU A 215 22.75 -9.08 22.68
C LEU A 215 21.89 -9.79 23.73
N MET A 216 22.31 -9.71 25.00
CA MET A 216 21.49 -10.05 26.13
C MET A 216 20.73 -8.80 26.58
N LEU A 217 19.43 -8.77 26.37
CA LEU A 217 18.57 -7.65 26.72
C LEU A 217 17.71 -7.97 27.94
N LYS A 218 17.38 -6.93 28.71
CA LYS A 218 16.45 -7.00 29.84
C LYS A 218 15.11 -6.42 29.42
N ARG A 219 14.04 -7.04 29.92
CA ARG A 219 12.68 -6.55 29.70
C ARG A 219 12.45 -5.25 30.47
N ASN A 220 11.97 -4.24 29.79
CA ASN A 220 11.61 -2.95 30.38
C ASN A 220 10.20 -2.95 31.02
N ASN A 221 9.79 -1.81 31.58
CA ASN A 221 8.47 -1.66 32.22
C ASN A 221 7.30 -1.69 31.22
N GLN A 222 7.53 -1.42 29.93
CA GLN A 222 6.53 -1.54 28.87
C GLN A 222 6.36 -2.98 28.39
N GLY A 223 7.23 -3.88 28.83
CA GLY A 223 7.18 -5.29 28.50
C GLY A 223 7.93 -5.64 27.21
N THR A 224 8.83 -4.76 26.75
CA THR A 224 9.66 -4.93 25.57
C THR A 224 11.14 -5.10 25.93
N PHE A 225 11.93 -5.53 24.95
CA PHE A 225 13.38 -5.63 25.00
C PHE A 225 13.92 -4.65 23.95
N ASP A 226 14.55 -3.58 24.38
CA ASP A 226 14.90 -2.46 23.53
C ASP A 226 16.41 -2.32 23.36
N THR A 227 16.83 -1.90 22.17
CA THR A 227 18.23 -1.55 21.85
C THR A 227 18.30 -0.54 20.72
N ASP A 228 19.33 0.28 20.74
CA ASP A 228 19.65 1.19 19.63
C ASP A 228 20.68 0.55 18.70
N ILE A 229 20.47 0.73 17.42
CA ILE A 229 21.26 0.15 16.32
C ILE A 229 21.86 1.27 15.49
N ASN A 230 23.14 1.14 15.14
CA ASN A 230 23.82 2.01 14.19
C ASN A 230 24.24 1.18 12.97
N CYS A 231 23.60 1.42 11.83
CA CYS A 231 23.86 0.73 10.57
C CYS A 231 25.01 1.38 9.75
N GLY A 232 25.59 2.49 10.24
CA GLY A 232 26.57 3.25 9.46
C GLY A 232 25.97 3.90 8.21
N LYS A 233 26.74 4.02 7.15
CA LYS A 233 26.26 4.59 5.89
C LYS A 233 25.20 3.71 5.24
N VAL A 234 24.04 4.32 4.94
CA VAL A 234 22.91 3.70 4.28
C VAL A 234 22.47 4.50 3.06
N MET A 235 21.75 3.84 2.14
CA MET A 235 21.06 4.52 1.07
C MET A 235 19.66 4.88 1.55
N PRO A 236 19.22 6.14 1.43
CA PRO A 236 17.86 6.55 1.77
C PRO A 236 16.83 5.89 0.87
N TRP A 237 15.68 5.50 1.45
CA TRP A 237 14.51 5.10 0.69
C TRP A 237 13.86 6.33 0.04
N HIS A 238 13.61 6.26 -1.26
CA HIS A 238 13.03 7.33 -2.07
C HIS A 238 12.21 6.74 -3.23
N PHE A 239 11.38 7.54 -3.88
CA PHE A 239 10.58 7.12 -5.06
C PHE A 239 11.43 6.54 -6.18
N ASP A 240 12.60 7.14 -6.44
CA ASP A 240 13.54 6.75 -7.49
C ASP A 240 14.56 5.71 -7.03
N ASN A 241 14.73 5.54 -5.73
CA ASN A 241 15.66 4.58 -5.13
C ASN A 241 15.05 4.01 -3.85
N PRO A 242 14.13 3.04 -3.97
CA PRO A 242 13.47 2.43 -2.80
C PRO A 242 14.39 1.43 -2.08
N ALA A 243 15.49 1.94 -1.54
CA ALA A 243 16.52 1.14 -0.87
C ALA A 243 15.98 0.46 0.38
N LEU A 244 16.01 -0.86 0.41
CA LEU A 244 15.51 -1.70 1.49
C LEU A 244 16.63 -2.48 2.16
N TYR A 245 16.43 -2.75 3.45
CA TYR A 245 17.35 -3.52 4.30
C TYR A 245 16.61 -4.67 4.96
N ASN A 246 16.98 -5.90 4.62
CA ASN A 246 16.42 -7.09 5.26
C ASN A 246 16.92 -7.18 6.69
N PHE A 247 16.03 -7.52 7.61
CA PHE A 247 16.39 -7.86 8.98
C PHE A 247 16.02 -9.31 9.33
N GLU A 248 16.77 -9.87 10.28
CA GLU A 248 16.44 -11.08 10.98
C GLU A 248 16.73 -10.86 12.48
N VAL A 249 15.69 -11.02 13.31
CA VAL A 249 15.78 -10.98 14.78
C VAL A 249 15.40 -12.35 15.31
N SER A 250 16.35 -13.02 15.93
CA SER A 250 16.15 -14.37 16.50
C SER A 250 16.26 -14.34 18.01
N VAL A 251 15.32 -14.96 18.73
CA VAL A 251 15.42 -15.19 20.18
C VAL A 251 16.07 -16.55 20.47
N ILE A 252 17.06 -16.54 21.35
CA ILE A 252 17.86 -17.71 21.70
C ILE A 252 17.33 -18.36 22.99
N ASP A 253 17.17 -19.68 22.98
CA ASP A 253 16.90 -20.49 24.18
C ASP A 253 17.97 -21.57 24.30
N GLY A 254 18.81 -21.46 25.36
CA GLY A 254 20.00 -22.29 25.51
C GLY A 254 21.01 -22.02 24.37
N SER A 255 21.29 -23.04 23.56
CA SER A 255 22.21 -22.97 22.40
C SER A 255 21.51 -22.88 21.07
N SER A 256 20.17 -22.91 21.02
CA SER A 256 19.39 -22.95 19.79
C SER A 256 18.51 -21.73 19.60
N ILE A 257 18.20 -21.44 18.35
CA ILE A 257 17.19 -20.44 17.98
C ILE A 257 15.82 -21.01 18.37
N SER A 258 15.08 -20.27 19.18
CA SER A 258 13.72 -20.61 19.60
C SER A 258 12.69 -20.08 18.61
N ASP A 259 12.88 -18.85 18.13
CA ASP A 259 12.03 -18.20 17.15
C ASP A 259 12.78 -17.07 16.42
N SER A 260 12.31 -16.69 15.24
CA SER A 260 12.86 -15.58 14.46
C SER A 260 11.77 -14.78 13.77
N LYS A 261 11.95 -13.47 13.69
CA LYS A 261 11.19 -12.58 12.83
C LYS A 261 12.07 -12.03 11.72
N LYS A 262 11.55 -12.07 10.50
CA LYS A 262 12.20 -11.56 9.29
C LYS A 262 11.30 -10.53 8.62
N GLY A 263 11.91 -9.59 7.93
CA GLY A 263 11.24 -8.56 7.17
C GLY A 263 12.24 -7.61 6.57
N HIS A 264 11.78 -6.41 6.23
CA HIS A 264 12.67 -5.36 5.78
C HIS A 264 12.29 -4.01 6.38
N ILE A 265 13.21 -3.07 6.30
CA ILE A 265 13.06 -1.66 6.70
C ILE A 265 13.65 -0.77 5.60
N GLY A 266 13.28 0.51 5.62
CA GLY A 266 13.91 1.56 4.81
C GLY A 266 14.27 2.75 5.69
N PHE A 267 15.38 3.40 5.38
CA PHE A 267 15.82 4.60 6.09
C PHE A 267 15.32 5.83 5.32
N ARG A 268 14.39 6.57 5.90
CA ARG A 268 13.86 7.82 5.35
C ARG A 268 13.50 8.80 6.45
N ASP A 269 13.49 10.09 6.12
CA ASP A 269 12.90 11.16 6.91
C ASP A 269 11.71 11.73 6.12
N PHE A 270 10.48 11.51 6.62
CA PHE A 270 9.27 12.07 6.02
C PHE A 270 8.51 12.87 7.07
N LYS A 271 8.26 14.16 6.79
CA LYS A 271 7.67 15.09 7.74
C LYS A 271 6.90 16.22 7.06
N ILE A 272 6.19 17.00 7.85
CA ILE A 272 5.59 18.26 7.45
C ILE A 272 6.50 19.40 7.89
N GLU A 273 6.84 20.31 6.96
CA GLU A 273 7.49 21.58 7.25
C GLU A 273 6.66 22.73 6.65
N GLY A 274 6.06 23.55 7.52
CA GLY A 274 5.12 24.58 7.09
C GLY A 274 3.92 23.98 6.36
N ASN A 275 3.73 24.39 5.12
CA ASN A 275 2.62 23.92 4.27
C ASN A 275 3.02 22.83 3.25
N ARG A 276 4.10 22.05 3.52
CA ARG A 276 4.65 21.09 2.56
C ARG A 276 4.97 19.75 3.21
N PHE A 277 4.90 18.69 2.43
CA PHE A 277 5.58 17.43 2.72
C PHE A 277 7.06 17.57 2.38
N VAL A 278 7.90 16.96 3.21
CA VAL A 278 9.35 16.93 3.04
C VAL A 278 9.80 15.48 3.16
N LEU A 279 10.47 14.97 2.11
CA LEU A 279 11.08 13.64 2.10
C LEU A 279 12.60 13.79 2.02
N ASN A 280 13.32 13.23 2.99
CA ASN A 280 14.77 13.26 3.05
C ASN A 280 15.36 14.69 2.92
N GLY A 281 14.68 15.67 3.54
CA GLY A 281 15.08 17.08 3.51
C GLY A 281 14.67 17.86 2.25
N GLU A 282 13.98 17.23 1.31
CA GLU A 282 13.53 17.86 0.07
C GLU A 282 12.00 18.07 0.10
N PRO A 283 11.51 19.30 -0.17
CA PRO A 283 10.08 19.54 -0.35
C PRO A 283 9.55 18.73 -1.52
N VAL A 284 8.41 18.05 -1.32
CA VAL A 284 7.78 17.23 -2.36
C VAL A 284 6.29 17.56 -2.50
N ARG A 285 5.76 17.41 -3.73
CA ARG A 285 4.33 17.44 -4.02
C ARG A 285 3.97 16.19 -4.80
N LEU A 286 3.04 15.39 -4.27
CA LEU A 286 2.88 13.98 -4.59
C LEU A 286 1.63 13.71 -5.42
N PRO A 287 1.76 13.18 -6.66
CA PRO A 287 0.63 12.68 -7.42
C PRO A 287 0.35 11.23 -7.05
N GLY A 288 -0.93 10.88 -6.98
CA GLY A 288 -1.35 9.54 -6.63
C GLY A 288 -2.67 9.11 -7.23
N ILE A 289 -2.94 7.82 -7.09
CA ILE A 289 -4.21 7.20 -7.43
C ILE A 289 -4.53 6.12 -6.42
N GLU A 290 -5.79 6.01 -6.05
CA GLU A 290 -6.30 4.96 -5.16
C GLU A 290 -6.59 3.68 -5.92
N THR A 291 -6.38 2.53 -5.30
CA THR A 291 -6.82 1.23 -5.79
C THR A 291 -7.81 0.62 -4.82
N MET A 292 -8.76 -0.15 -5.37
CA MET A 292 -9.86 -0.78 -4.64
C MET A 292 -9.71 -2.32 -4.70
N PRO A 293 -8.92 -2.94 -3.79
CA PRO A 293 -8.76 -4.39 -3.76
C PRO A 293 -10.12 -5.12 -3.71
N GLY A 294 -10.18 -6.30 -4.32
CA GLY A 294 -11.43 -7.05 -4.44
C GLY A 294 -12.29 -6.63 -5.63
N SER A 295 -11.79 -5.77 -6.52
CA SER A 295 -12.50 -5.26 -7.70
C SER A 295 -12.82 -6.34 -8.72
N ASN A 296 -11.95 -7.34 -8.88
CA ASN A 296 -12.13 -8.41 -9.87
C ASN A 296 -13.18 -9.44 -9.39
N PRO A 297 -14.29 -9.65 -10.13
CA PRO A 297 -15.32 -10.62 -9.77
C PRO A 297 -14.84 -12.08 -9.72
N ASP A 298 -13.70 -12.39 -10.34
CA ASP A 298 -13.17 -13.75 -10.37
C ASP A 298 -12.45 -14.11 -9.05
N TYR A 299 -12.00 -13.11 -8.29
CA TYR A 299 -11.22 -13.30 -7.06
C TYR A 299 -11.89 -12.69 -5.82
N GLY A 300 -12.65 -11.59 -5.99
CA GLY A 300 -13.09 -10.78 -4.86
C GLY A 300 -11.90 -10.32 -4.03
N MET A 301 -12.09 -10.21 -2.72
CA MET A 301 -11.01 -9.85 -1.78
C MET A 301 -9.87 -10.88 -1.69
N ALA A 302 -10.08 -12.10 -2.21
CA ALA A 302 -9.04 -13.15 -2.23
C ALA A 302 -8.12 -13.05 -3.44
N GLU A 303 -7.58 -11.87 -3.70
CA GLU A 303 -6.73 -11.58 -4.85
C GLU A 303 -5.46 -12.44 -4.87
N PRO A 304 -5.14 -13.09 -6.01
CA PRO A 304 -3.87 -13.78 -6.17
C PRO A 304 -2.69 -12.80 -6.09
N VAL A 305 -1.55 -13.28 -5.58
CA VAL A 305 -0.33 -12.45 -5.45
C VAL A 305 0.10 -11.83 -6.78
N GLU A 306 -0.09 -12.53 -7.88
CA GLU A 306 0.26 -12.02 -9.22
C GLU A 306 -0.67 -10.88 -9.66
N TYR A 307 -1.94 -10.89 -9.25
CA TYR A 307 -2.88 -9.79 -9.49
C TYR A 307 -2.49 -8.56 -8.67
N ILE A 308 -2.15 -8.75 -7.38
CA ILE A 308 -1.66 -7.67 -6.50
C ILE A 308 -0.39 -7.02 -7.07
N LYS A 309 0.57 -7.83 -7.54
CA LYS A 309 1.80 -7.33 -8.18
C LYS A 309 1.51 -6.56 -9.47
N ALA A 310 0.59 -7.04 -10.29
CA ALA A 310 0.19 -6.36 -11.53
C ALA A 310 -0.46 -4.99 -11.21
N ASN A 311 -1.33 -4.93 -10.20
CA ASN A 311 -1.93 -3.70 -9.70
C ASN A 311 -0.85 -2.70 -9.25
N ALA A 312 0.09 -3.12 -8.40
CA ALA A 312 1.20 -2.28 -7.94
C ALA A 312 2.11 -1.81 -9.11
N ALA A 313 2.34 -2.66 -10.11
CA ALA A 313 3.10 -2.29 -11.30
C ALA A 313 2.38 -1.21 -12.13
N MET A 314 1.05 -1.27 -12.25
CA MET A 314 0.26 -0.22 -12.91
C MET A 314 0.33 1.11 -12.17
N LEU A 315 0.33 1.10 -10.83
CA LEU A 315 0.58 2.32 -10.05
C LEU A 315 1.92 2.96 -10.45
N LYS A 316 2.97 2.15 -10.56
CA LYS A 316 4.30 2.65 -10.98
C LYS A 316 4.33 3.12 -12.43
N ASP A 317 3.65 2.44 -13.35
CA ASP A 317 3.53 2.88 -14.75
C ASP A 317 2.84 4.24 -14.87
N LEU A 318 1.84 4.51 -14.03
CA LEU A 318 1.16 5.80 -13.91
C LEU A 318 2.03 6.92 -13.31
N ASN A 319 3.28 6.68 -12.95
CA ASN A 319 4.15 7.63 -12.22
C ASN A 319 3.65 7.97 -10.81
N THR A 320 2.85 7.11 -10.21
CA THR A 320 2.35 7.27 -8.83
C THR A 320 3.49 7.31 -7.83
N THR A 321 3.48 8.28 -6.93
CA THR A 321 4.41 8.40 -5.80
C THR A 321 3.74 8.16 -4.46
N ILE A 322 2.41 8.23 -4.43
CA ILE A 322 1.58 8.00 -3.25
C ILE A 322 0.28 7.30 -3.64
N THR A 323 -0.20 6.37 -2.83
CA THR A 323 -1.49 5.68 -3.01
C THR A 323 -2.27 5.65 -1.71
N ARG A 324 -3.51 5.19 -1.77
CA ARG A 324 -4.41 5.04 -0.63
C ARG A 324 -5.29 3.80 -0.78
N PHE A 325 -5.81 3.32 0.33
CA PHE A 325 -6.78 2.24 0.46
C PHE A 325 -7.77 2.57 1.58
N HIS A 326 -8.99 2.11 1.46
CA HIS A 326 -10.04 2.30 2.47
C HIS A 326 -9.95 1.36 3.68
N TRP A 327 -9.01 0.40 3.65
CA TRP A 327 -8.80 -0.59 4.71
C TRP A 327 -7.36 -1.12 4.71
N ILE A 328 -7.03 -1.80 5.78
CA ILE A 328 -5.71 -2.37 6.07
C ILE A 328 -5.33 -3.38 4.98
N GLN A 329 -4.15 -3.21 4.39
CA GLN A 329 -3.69 -3.95 3.23
C GLN A 329 -3.03 -5.29 3.55
N SER A 330 -2.78 -6.08 2.50
CA SER A 330 -2.01 -7.31 2.61
C SER A 330 -0.51 -7.01 2.66
N GLU A 331 0.24 -7.89 3.31
CA GLU A 331 1.71 -7.88 3.29
C GLU A 331 2.28 -7.87 1.86
N ASP A 332 1.63 -8.58 0.91
CA ASP A 332 2.08 -8.63 -0.49
C ASP A 332 1.96 -7.25 -1.17
N MET A 333 0.88 -6.50 -0.91
CA MET A 333 0.72 -5.15 -1.44
C MET A 333 1.74 -4.19 -0.81
N LEU A 334 1.88 -4.18 0.51
CA LEU A 334 2.83 -3.29 1.18
C LEU A 334 4.28 -3.58 0.78
N ASN A 335 4.65 -4.86 0.66
CA ASN A 335 5.97 -5.28 0.15
C ASN A 335 6.22 -4.80 -1.29
N ALA A 336 5.19 -4.79 -2.13
CA ALA A 336 5.29 -4.26 -3.49
C ALA A 336 5.48 -2.73 -3.48
N LEU A 337 4.69 -1.99 -2.68
CA LEU A 337 4.81 -0.54 -2.54
C LEU A 337 6.18 -0.12 -1.99
N ASP A 338 6.69 -0.83 -0.96
CA ASP A 338 8.04 -0.63 -0.42
C ASP A 338 9.12 -0.75 -1.48
N SER A 339 9.00 -1.78 -2.33
CA SER A 339 10.00 -2.09 -3.37
C SER A 339 9.88 -1.18 -4.59
N LEU A 340 8.70 -0.60 -4.84
CA LEU A 340 8.44 0.32 -5.96
C LEU A 340 8.64 1.80 -5.59
N GLY A 341 8.84 2.11 -4.32
CA GLY A 341 8.99 3.49 -3.86
C GLY A 341 7.68 4.27 -3.91
N ILE A 342 6.57 3.67 -3.52
CA ILE A 342 5.25 4.31 -3.49
C ILE A 342 4.81 4.45 -2.04
N LEU A 343 4.58 5.68 -1.60
CA LEU A 343 4.05 5.95 -0.25
C LEU A 343 2.58 5.55 -0.15
N THR A 344 2.14 5.20 1.06
CA THR A 344 0.72 4.95 1.35
C THR A 344 0.38 5.36 2.79
N GLN A 345 -0.88 5.65 3.03
CA GLN A 345 -1.49 5.61 4.35
C GLN A 345 -2.18 4.27 4.55
N GLU A 346 -2.24 3.78 5.78
CA GLU A 346 -3.13 2.69 6.18
C GLU A 346 -4.27 3.21 7.03
N GLU A 347 -5.47 2.68 6.80
CA GLU A 347 -6.71 3.27 7.29
C GLU A 347 -7.58 2.26 8.03
N LEU A 348 -8.08 2.67 9.22
CA LEU A 348 -9.20 1.99 9.84
C LEU A 348 -10.42 2.15 8.94
N SER A 349 -11.08 1.04 8.58
CA SER A 349 -12.25 1.03 7.70
C SER A 349 -13.52 1.62 8.35
N TRP A 350 -13.36 2.68 9.11
CA TRP A 350 -14.44 3.50 9.65
C TRP A 350 -14.89 4.54 8.61
N TRP A 351 -15.92 4.16 7.83
CA TRP A 351 -16.33 4.88 6.63
C TRP A 351 -17.74 5.49 6.80
N GLN A 352 -17.88 6.79 6.47
CA GLN A 352 -19.14 7.56 6.38
C GLN A 352 -20.15 7.29 7.51
N GLN A 353 -19.74 7.34 8.74
CA GLN A 353 -20.62 6.97 9.83
C GLN A 353 -21.78 7.94 10.04
N PRO A 354 -22.95 7.43 10.44
CA PRO A 354 -24.08 8.25 10.79
C PRO A 354 -23.72 9.15 11.98
N TYR A 355 -24.35 10.29 12.01
CA TYR A 355 -24.23 11.44 12.87
C TYR A 355 -24.40 11.17 14.38
N LYS A 356 -23.60 10.29 14.95
CA LYS A 356 -23.53 10.06 16.40
C LYS A 356 -22.16 9.55 16.80
N GLU A 357 -21.76 9.87 18.01
CA GLU A 357 -20.50 9.42 18.59
C GLU A 357 -20.41 7.88 18.63
N LEU A 358 -19.18 7.35 18.56
CA LEU A 358 -18.93 5.93 18.79
C LEU A 358 -19.37 5.55 20.22
N THR A 359 -19.94 4.35 20.35
CA THR A 359 -20.15 3.78 21.69
C THR A 359 -18.79 3.41 22.31
N PRO A 360 -18.71 3.24 23.65
CA PRO A 360 -17.47 2.79 24.28
C PRO A 360 -16.94 1.46 23.71
N GLU A 361 -17.83 0.54 23.35
CA GLU A 361 -17.48 -0.75 22.76
C GLU A 361 -16.93 -0.59 21.35
N GLN A 362 -17.52 0.30 20.54
CA GLN A 362 -17.02 0.63 19.20
C GLN A 362 -15.66 1.35 19.28
N GLU A 363 -15.48 2.28 20.22
CA GLU A 363 -14.18 2.96 20.41
C GLU A 363 -13.10 1.97 20.87
N ALA A 364 -13.43 1.03 21.76
CA ALA A 364 -12.52 -0.03 22.18
C ALA A 364 -12.12 -0.91 20.98
N LEU A 365 -13.08 -1.34 20.17
CA LEU A 365 -12.83 -2.12 18.95
C LEU A 365 -11.95 -1.35 17.95
N ALA A 366 -12.19 -0.06 17.75
CA ALA A 366 -11.38 0.79 16.89
C ALA A 366 -9.92 0.87 17.38
N LYS A 367 -9.71 1.06 18.69
CA LYS A 367 -8.36 1.06 19.29
C LYS A 367 -7.65 -0.28 19.15
N GLU A 368 -8.37 -1.39 19.34
CA GLU A 368 -7.80 -2.72 19.11
C GLU A 368 -7.39 -2.92 17.65
N THR A 369 -8.27 -2.56 16.70
CA THR A 369 -8.00 -2.67 15.26
C THR A 369 -6.78 -1.83 14.85
N ILE A 370 -6.70 -0.58 15.32
CA ILE A 370 -5.54 0.30 15.09
C ILE A 370 -4.26 -0.30 15.70
N SER A 371 -4.36 -0.90 16.89
CA SER A 371 -3.21 -1.52 17.53
C SER A 371 -2.69 -2.72 16.74
N GLU A 372 -3.58 -3.57 16.22
CA GLU A 372 -3.23 -4.71 15.37
C GLU A 372 -2.65 -4.25 14.03
N MET A 373 -3.24 -3.23 13.39
CA MET A 373 -2.74 -2.62 12.15
C MET A 373 -1.30 -2.13 12.32
N ILE A 374 -1.05 -1.30 13.34
CA ILE A 374 0.28 -0.75 13.61
C ILE A 374 1.26 -1.86 14.01
N GLU A 375 0.85 -2.83 14.84
CA GLU A 375 1.71 -3.95 15.22
C GLU A 375 2.13 -4.79 14.02
N ALA A 376 1.23 -5.04 13.09
CA ALA A 376 1.52 -5.83 11.89
C ALA A 376 2.47 -5.10 10.94
N HIS A 377 2.18 -3.84 10.63
CA HIS A 377 2.76 -3.13 9.49
C HIS A 377 3.78 -2.06 9.88
N TYR A 378 4.24 -2.06 11.13
CA TYR A 378 5.15 -1.04 11.68
C TYR A 378 6.42 -0.82 10.85
N ASN A 379 6.98 -1.88 10.28
CA ASN A 379 8.29 -1.83 9.63
C ASN A 379 8.28 -1.35 8.16
N HIS A 380 7.11 -1.21 7.54
CA HIS A 380 6.99 -0.81 6.13
C HIS A 380 7.38 0.66 5.91
N PRO A 381 8.43 0.96 5.12
CA PRO A 381 8.82 2.34 4.84
C PRO A 381 7.83 3.07 3.93
N CYS A 382 7.00 2.39 3.16
CA CYS A 382 5.96 3.02 2.34
C CYS A 382 4.88 3.71 3.19
N ILE A 383 4.59 3.23 4.40
CA ILE A 383 3.55 3.82 5.26
C ILE A 383 4.06 5.13 5.85
N PHE A 384 3.46 6.26 5.44
CA PHE A 384 3.81 7.59 5.95
C PHE A 384 2.85 8.10 7.03
N ALA A 385 1.61 7.61 7.03
CA ALA A 385 0.55 8.00 7.96
C ALA A 385 -0.37 6.82 8.30
N TRP A 386 -1.03 6.94 9.46
CA TRP A 386 -2.12 6.08 9.92
C TRP A 386 -3.40 6.89 9.96
N ALA A 387 -4.45 6.44 9.25
CA ALA A 387 -5.73 7.12 9.19
C ALA A 387 -6.75 6.48 10.12
N VAL A 388 -7.48 7.29 10.87
CA VAL A 388 -8.49 6.81 11.82
C VAL A 388 -9.86 6.60 11.18
N SER A 389 -10.14 7.22 10.03
CA SER A 389 -11.49 7.19 9.43
C SER A 389 -11.53 7.82 8.04
N ASN A 390 -12.61 7.50 7.29
CA ASN A 390 -12.99 8.16 6.05
C ASN A 390 -14.36 8.86 6.18
N GLU A 391 -14.41 10.16 5.90
CA GLU A 391 -15.63 10.95 5.75
C GLU A 391 -16.60 10.93 6.95
N VAL A 392 -16.06 10.73 8.14
CA VAL A 392 -16.84 10.82 9.37
C VAL A 392 -17.16 12.27 9.71
N ARG A 393 -18.33 12.49 10.30
CA ARG A 393 -18.84 13.80 10.70
C ARG A 393 -19.26 13.73 12.16
N ASP A 394 -19.20 14.85 12.86
CA ASP A 394 -19.69 14.98 14.24
C ASP A 394 -19.10 13.98 15.26
N ASN A 395 -17.94 13.40 14.95
CA ASN A 395 -17.22 12.43 15.80
C ASN A 395 -15.85 12.98 16.23
N GLN A 396 -15.77 14.26 16.53
CA GLN A 396 -14.49 14.94 16.79
C GLN A 396 -13.74 14.35 17.99
N GLU A 397 -14.43 13.97 19.05
CA GLU A 397 -13.79 13.40 20.25
C GLU A 397 -13.23 12.00 19.97
N ALA A 398 -13.96 11.16 19.22
CA ALA A 398 -13.45 9.87 18.80
C ALA A 398 -12.22 10.02 17.87
N VAL A 399 -12.26 10.95 16.90
CA VAL A 399 -11.11 11.24 16.03
C VAL A 399 -9.89 11.65 16.82
N LYS A 400 -10.03 12.57 17.79
CA LYS A 400 -8.94 12.98 18.70
C LYS A 400 -8.39 11.82 19.52
N THR A 401 -9.30 11.03 20.10
CA THR A 401 -8.94 9.88 20.97
C THR A 401 -8.18 8.81 20.18
N LEU A 402 -8.65 8.47 18.97
CA LEU A 402 -8.00 7.48 18.12
C LEU A 402 -6.68 8.01 17.55
N GLY A 403 -6.60 9.29 17.18
CA GLY A 403 -5.34 9.94 16.78
C GLY A 403 -4.30 9.93 17.91
N ALA A 404 -4.72 10.23 19.14
CA ALA A 404 -3.84 10.14 20.31
C ALA A 404 -3.37 8.70 20.57
N HIS A 405 -4.25 7.70 20.34
CA HIS A 405 -3.88 6.30 20.44
C HIS A 405 -2.82 5.89 19.41
N ILE A 406 -2.96 6.33 18.15
CA ILE A 406 -1.92 6.14 17.12
C ILE A 406 -0.59 6.71 17.59
N LYS A 407 -0.56 7.96 18.09
CA LYS A 407 0.68 8.62 18.55
C LYS A 407 1.31 7.96 19.79
N GLN A 408 0.55 7.20 20.58
CA GLN A 408 1.09 6.37 21.66
C GLN A 408 1.82 5.13 21.11
N LEU A 409 1.31 4.54 20.02
CA LEU A 409 1.85 3.33 19.40
C LEU A 409 3.01 3.65 18.45
N ASP A 410 2.88 4.71 17.67
CA ASP A 410 3.88 5.17 16.70
C ASP A 410 4.02 6.69 16.75
N LYS A 411 5.11 7.15 17.34
CA LYS A 411 5.44 8.58 17.44
C LYS A 411 6.06 9.14 16.17
N GLY A 412 6.56 8.27 15.31
CA GLY A 412 7.35 8.65 14.14
C GLY A 412 6.49 8.99 12.92
N ARG A 413 5.34 8.31 12.76
CA ARG A 413 4.44 8.56 11.64
C ARG A 413 3.33 9.54 12.00
N MET A 414 2.73 10.11 10.97
CA MET A 414 1.62 11.04 11.10
C MET A 414 0.31 10.30 11.36
N ALA A 415 -0.63 11.00 11.98
CA ALA A 415 -2.01 10.57 12.13
C ALA A 415 -2.92 11.48 11.31
N GLU A 416 -3.94 10.92 10.67
CA GLU A 416 -4.91 11.69 9.89
C GLU A 416 -6.34 11.14 10.00
N SER A 417 -7.30 11.96 9.61
CA SER A 417 -8.70 11.59 9.42
C SER A 417 -9.12 12.15 8.07
N VAL A 418 -9.57 11.29 7.16
CA VAL A 418 -9.95 11.71 5.83
C VAL A 418 -11.32 12.41 5.87
N GLY A 419 -11.34 13.69 5.48
CA GLY A 419 -12.53 14.54 5.52
C GLY A 419 -13.08 14.85 4.13
N ASN A 420 -14.41 15.08 4.04
CA ASN A 420 -15.05 15.47 2.78
C ASN A 420 -15.80 16.82 2.85
N ARG A 421 -15.77 17.51 3.98
CA ARG A 421 -16.59 18.71 4.22
C ARG A 421 -15.80 19.92 4.73
N ILE A 422 -14.49 19.93 4.65
CA ILE A 422 -13.65 21.05 5.10
C ILE A 422 -14.10 22.39 4.47
N TYR A 423 -14.60 22.38 3.24
CA TYR A 423 -15.12 23.57 2.56
C TYR A 423 -16.43 24.11 3.16
N GLN A 424 -17.15 23.29 3.95
CA GLN A 424 -18.40 23.64 4.66
C GLN A 424 -18.18 23.88 6.14
N PHE A 425 -17.44 22.99 6.81
CA PHE A 425 -17.26 23.02 8.26
C PHE A 425 -16.09 23.90 8.70
N LEU A 426 -15.19 24.21 7.78
CA LEU A 426 -14.00 25.04 8.00
C LEU A 426 -13.26 24.59 9.27
N GLU A 427 -13.05 25.49 10.25
CA GLU A 427 -12.34 25.20 11.50
C GLU A 427 -12.93 24.06 12.34
N ASN A 428 -14.16 23.65 12.08
CA ASN A 428 -14.84 22.55 12.78
C ASN A 428 -14.72 21.20 12.05
N ASP A 429 -14.01 21.14 10.92
CA ASP A 429 -13.85 19.88 10.18
C ASP A 429 -12.94 18.91 10.95
N PRO A 430 -13.36 17.63 11.16
CA PRO A 430 -12.56 16.63 11.87
C PRO A 430 -11.16 16.40 11.27
N SER A 431 -10.98 16.58 9.96
CA SER A 431 -9.69 16.40 9.29
C SER A 431 -8.61 17.39 9.78
N LEU A 432 -9.01 18.51 10.40
CA LEU A 432 -8.09 19.50 10.98
C LEU A 432 -7.55 19.12 12.36
N LEU A 433 -8.09 18.08 12.99
CA LEU A 433 -7.76 17.71 14.37
C LEU A 433 -6.44 16.95 14.51
N LEU A 434 -5.96 16.35 13.42
CA LEU A 434 -4.76 15.51 13.38
C LEU A 434 -3.63 16.19 12.59
N ASP A 435 -2.55 15.43 12.32
CA ASP A 435 -1.32 15.99 11.75
C ASP A 435 -1.52 16.54 10.34
N ILE A 436 -2.30 15.84 9.49
CA ILE A 436 -2.50 16.17 8.08
C ILE A 436 -3.94 16.62 7.84
N PRO A 437 -4.20 17.88 7.49
CA PRO A 437 -5.48 18.30 6.91
C PRO A 437 -5.74 17.62 5.58
N THR A 438 -6.90 16.99 5.40
CA THR A 438 -7.28 16.22 4.23
C THR A 438 -8.58 16.71 3.60
N TRP A 439 -8.78 16.40 2.32
CA TRP A 439 -10.04 16.68 1.65
C TRP A 439 -10.33 15.67 0.53
N ASN A 440 -11.43 14.93 0.65
CA ASN A 440 -12.08 14.25 -0.46
C ASN A 440 -12.84 15.31 -1.25
N GLU A 441 -12.20 15.84 -2.30
CA GLU A 441 -12.65 17.00 -3.05
C GLU A 441 -13.50 16.56 -4.24
N TYR A 442 -14.79 16.46 -4.07
CA TYR A 442 -15.74 16.05 -5.11
C TYR A 442 -16.62 17.20 -5.62
N ILE A 443 -16.11 18.42 -5.62
CA ILE A 443 -16.87 19.56 -6.18
C ILE A 443 -17.12 19.32 -7.65
N GLY A 444 -18.41 19.19 -7.98
CA GLY A 444 -18.84 18.95 -9.35
C GLY A 444 -19.33 17.58 -9.68
N THR A 445 -19.13 16.67 -8.76
CA THR A 445 -19.71 15.35 -8.80
C THR A 445 -20.59 15.16 -7.55
N TRP A 446 -20.05 14.55 -6.50
CA TRP A 446 -20.84 14.29 -5.27
C TRP A 446 -21.08 15.55 -4.40
N HIS A 447 -20.31 16.62 -4.61
CA HIS A 447 -20.35 17.84 -3.80
C HIS A 447 -20.52 19.09 -4.66
N GLY A 448 -20.95 20.18 -4.03
CA GLY A 448 -21.17 21.47 -4.69
C GLY A 448 -22.56 21.63 -5.28
N SER A 449 -22.81 22.75 -5.98
CA SER A 449 -24.12 23.11 -6.53
C SER A 449 -24.43 22.51 -7.92
N GLY A 450 -23.47 21.84 -8.52
CA GLY A 450 -23.57 21.20 -9.84
C GLY A 450 -23.57 22.15 -11.05
N LYS A 451 -23.73 23.46 -10.84
CA LYS A 451 -23.87 24.41 -11.95
C LYS A 451 -22.70 25.39 -12.10
N LYS A 452 -21.90 25.63 -11.03
CA LYS A 452 -20.86 26.66 -11.00
C LYS A 452 -19.53 26.16 -10.41
N ILE A 453 -19.20 24.94 -10.61
CA ILE A 453 -18.05 24.27 -10.01
C ILE A 453 -16.76 25.02 -10.25
N ARG A 454 -16.53 25.45 -11.50
CA ARG A 454 -15.32 26.14 -11.92
C ARG A 454 -15.21 27.54 -11.29
N GLU A 455 -16.33 28.10 -10.82
CA GLU A 455 -16.34 29.35 -10.08
C GLU A 455 -16.21 29.12 -8.56
N GLU A 456 -16.83 28.04 -8.05
CA GLU A 456 -16.89 27.75 -6.60
C GLU A 456 -15.58 27.20 -6.04
N LEU A 457 -14.89 26.31 -6.74
CA LEU A 457 -13.70 25.64 -6.25
C LEU A 457 -12.57 26.61 -5.86
N PRO A 458 -12.22 27.64 -6.66
CA PRO A 458 -11.23 28.63 -6.25
C PRO A 458 -11.62 29.41 -4.99
N ASP A 459 -12.92 29.67 -4.76
CA ASP A 459 -13.39 30.37 -3.55
C ASP A 459 -13.38 29.46 -2.32
N TYR A 460 -13.62 28.15 -2.50
CA TYR A 460 -13.44 27.18 -1.40
C TYR A 460 -11.97 27.11 -0.98
N PHE A 461 -11.03 27.08 -1.90
CA PHE A 461 -9.60 27.08 -1.57
C PHE A 461 -9.18 28.35 -0.80
N LYS A 462 -9.70 29.53 -1.13
CA LYS A 462 -9.45 30.76 -0.36
C LYS A 462 -9.91 30.64 1.09
N LYS A 463 -11.10 30.06 1.32
CA LYS A 463 -11.65 29.85 2.68
C LYS A 463 -10.85 28.78 3.44
N ILE A 464 -10.53 27.67 2.78
CA ILE A 464 -9.75 26.57 3.38
C ILE A 464 -8.35 27.07 3.77
N ALA A 465 -7.69 27.87 2.94
CA ALA A 465 -6.38 28.44 3.26
C ALA A 465 -6.35 29.20 4.60
N LEU A 466 -7.44 29.86 4.96
CA LEU A 466 -7.54 30.60 6.23
C LEU A 466 -7.56 29.66 7.44
N VAL A 467 -8.24 28.51 7.34
CA VAL A 467 -8.37 27.56 8.46
C VAL A 467 -7.18 26.63 8.57
N LEU A 468 -6.40 26.43 7.50
CA LEU A 468 -5.17 25.63 7.52
C LEU A 468 -4.07 26.24 8.40
N LYS A 469 -4.04 27.57 8.57
CA LYS A 469 -3.07 28.28 9.41
C LYS A 469 -1.61 27.93 9.07
N GLY A 470 -1.29 27.80 7.78
CA GLY A 470 0.04 27.48 7.30
C GLY A 470 0.36 25.98 7.25
N ARG A 471 -0.58 25.09 7.56
CA ARG A 471 -0.44 23.64 7.36
C ARG A 471 -0.71 23.24 5.90
N PRO A 472 -0.22 22.09 5.44
CA PRO A 472 -0.54 21.55 4.11
C PRO A 472 -2.00 21.12 4.04
N LEU A 473 -2.52 21.01 2.81
CA LEU A 473 -3.75 20.28 2.48
C LEU A 473 -3.38 19.08 1.60
N PHE A 474 -3.88 17.91 1.94
CA PHE A 474 -3.77 16.72 1.12
C PHE A 474 -5.14 16.38 0.52
N ILE A 475 -5.23 16.35 -0.82
CA ILE A 475 -6.45 15.92 -1.52
C ILE A 475 -6.44 14.40 -1.55
N THR A 476 -7.31 13.80 -0.75
CA THR A 476 -7.30 12.35 -0.50
C THR A 476 -8.20 11.57 -1.42
N GLU A 477 -9.14 12.23 -2.10
CA GLU A 477 -9.93 11.63 -3.19
C GLU A 477 -10.46 12.70 -4.15
N TYR A 478 -10.55 12.34 -5.42
CA TYR A 478 -11.39 12.95 -6.44
C TYR A 478 -11.56 11.98 -7.61
N GLY A 479 -12.77 11.86 -8.13
CA GLY A 479 -13.02 11.04 -9.31
C GLY A 479 -14.44 11.20 -9.85
N LEU A 480 -14.72 10.55 -10.98
CA LEU A 480 -16.01 10.57 -11.63
C LEU A 480 -16.59 9.17 -11.73
N CYS A 481 -17.77 8.97 -11.14
CA CYS A 481 -18.53 7.72 -11.18
C CYS A 481 -19.53 7.73 -12.34
N GLU A 482 -19.44 6.73 -13.19
CA GLU A 482 -20.42 6.47 -14.26
C GLU A 482 -21.33 5.29 -13.84
N PRO A 483 -22.61 5.28 -14.19
CA PRO A 483 -23.38 6.30 -14.90
C PRO A 483 -23.98 7.41 -14.01
N ALA A 484 -23.62 7.46 -12.71
CA ALA A 484 -24.16 8.48 -11.80
C ALA A 484 -23.95 9.91 -12.33
N PHE A 485 -22.83 10.14 -13.02
CA PHE A 485 -22.52 11.40 -13.70
C PHE A 485 -22.30 11.17 -15.19
N VAL A 486 -23.26 11.61 -16.00
CA VAL A 486 -23.20 11.43 -17.47
C VAL A 486 -22.02 12.16 -18.12
N GLY A 487 -21.53 11.63 -19.22
CA GLY A 487 -20.48 12.21 -20.04
C GLY A 487 -19.31 11.28 -20.34
N GLY A 488 -19.27 10.13 -19.67
CA GLY A 488 -18.30 9.07 -19.92
C GLY A 488 -16.86 9.48 -19.65
N ASP A 489 -15.92 8.72 -20.20
CA ASP A 489 -14.49 8.94 -20.00
C ASP A 489 -13.99 10.31 -20.52
N ARG A 490 -14.66 10.90 -21.51
CA ARG A 490 -14.37 12.26 -21.98
C ARG A 490 -14.58 13.27 -20.86
N ARG A 491 -15.71 13.21 -20.15
CA ARG A 491 -15.97 14.09 -19.01
C ARG A 491 -14.96 13.84 -17.89
N ARG A 492 -14.62 12.57 -17.63
CA ARG A 492 -13.59 12.20 -16.65
C ARG A 492 -12.27 12.93 -16.95
N ILE A 493 -11.84 12.95 -18.21
CA ILE A 493 -10.64 13.67 -18.65
C ILE A 493 -10.78 15.17 -18.43
N ASP A 494 -11.89 15.77 -18.87
CA ASP A 494 -12.12 17.22 -18.76
C ASP A 494 -12.14 17.68 -17.28
N ASP A 495 -12.81 16.93 -16.41
CA ASP A 495 -12.87 17.20 -14.98
C ASP A 495 -11.50 16.99 -14.31
N MET A 496 -10.79 15.89 -14.62
CA MET A 496 -9.45 15.59 -14.14
C MET A 496 -8.45 16.73 -14.46
N LEU A 497 -8.42 17.17 -15.71
CA LEU A 497 -7.56 18.26 -16.14
C LEU A 497 -7.85 19.57 -15.39
N TYR A 498 -9.13 19.84 -15.14
CA TYR A 498 -9.54 21.06 -14.43
C TYR A 498 -9.12 21.00 -12.96
N HIS A 499 -9.45 19.93 -12.24
CA HIS A 499 -9.19 19.79 -10.80
C HIS A 499 -7.69 19.75 -10.50
N ILE A 500 -6.92 18.94 -11.21
CA ILE A 500 -5.46 18.85 -11.02
C ILE A 500 -4.80 20.21 -11.27
N LYS A 501 -5.27 20.95 -12.27
CA LYS A 501 -4.77 22.31 -12.53
C LYS A 501 -5.09 23.28 -11.40
N GLU A 502 -6.29 23.22 -10.81
CA GLU A 502 -6.65 24.08 -9.67
C GLU A 502 -5.86 23.72 -8.41
N TRP A 503 -5.65 22.41 -8.13
CA TRP A 503 -4.82 21.97 -7.01
C TRP A 503 -3.36 22.40 -7.19
N ALA A 504 -2.83 22.30 -8.41
CA ALA A 504 -1.45 22.70 -8.72
C ALA A 504 -1.19 24.18 -8.43
N ARG A 505 -2.20 25.05 -8.60
CA ARG A 505 -2.14 26.50 -8.33
C ARG A 505 -2.05 26.83 -6.85
N GLN A 506 -2.49 25.91 -5.95
CA GLN A 506 -2.49 26.12 -4.52
C GLN A 506 -1.17 25.61 -3.93
N GLU A 507 -0.29 26.49 -3.47
CA GLU A 507 1.01 26.10 -2.90
C GLU A 507 0.90 25.20 -1.67
N PHE A 508 -0.19 25.32 -0.92
CA PHE A 508 -0.46 24.52 0.26
C PHE A 508 -1.04 23.13 -0.06
N VAL A 509 -1.44 22.84 -1.29
CA VAL A 509 -1.83 21.48 -1.70
C VAL A 509 -0.56 20.68 -1.95
N THR A 510 -0.28 19.76 -1.04
CA THR A 510 0.98 19.00 -1.02
C THR A 510 0.93 17.69 -1.80
N GLY A 511 -0.24 17.30 -2.26
CA GLY A 511 -0.46 16.12 -3.10
C GLY A 511 -1.93 15.84 -3.32
N TYR A 512 -2.18 14.88 -4.20
CA TYR A 512 -3.53 14.40 -4.47
C TYR A 512 -3.56 12.88 -4.72
N ILE A 513 -4.71 12.27 -4.45
CA ILE A 513 -5.08 10.91 -4.84
C ILE A 513 -6.27 10.97 -5.79
N TYR A 514 -6.13 10.48 -7.02
CA TYR A 514 -7.25 10.29 -7.92
C TYR A 514 -8.02 9.03 -7.56
N PHE A 515 -9.35 9.06 -7.53
CA PHE A 515 -10.21 7.93 -7.25
C PHE A 515 -10.93 7.48 -8.53
N CYS A 516 -10.57 6.34 -9.12
CA CYS A 516 -9.61 5.34 -8.69
C CYS A 516 -9.01 4.61 -9.92
N LEU A 517 -8.13 3.63 -9.68
CA LEU A 517 -7.45 2.90 -10.74
C LEU A 517 -8.42 2.02 -11.53
N GLU A 518 -9.18 1.15 -10.85
CA GLU A 518 -10.06 0.18 -11.48
C GLU A 518 -11.54 0.43 -11.20
N ASP A 519 -12.41 0.06 -12.13
CA ASP A 519 -13.83 -0.13 -11.84
C ASP A 519 -13.97 -1.20 -10.78
N TYR A 520 -14.73 -0.97 -9.72
CA TYR A 520 -14.70 -1.82 -8.54
C TYR A 520 -16.04 -2.40 -8.13
N ARG A 521 -16.00 -3.58 -7.51
CA ARG A 521 -17.17 -4.25 -6.92
C ARG A 521 -17.63 -3.50 -5.67
N THR A 522 -18.95 -3.38 -5.53
CA THR A 522 -19.55 -2.58 -4.46
C THR A 522 -20.90 -3.15 -4.05
N GLN A 523 -21.38 -2.78 -2.86
CA GLN A 523 -22.75 -2.99 -2.44
C GLN A 523 -23.68 -1.87 -2.92
N MET A 524 -23.14 -0.74 -3.33
CA MET A 524 -23.86 0.49 -3.67
C MET A 524 -23.87 0.79 -5.17
N GLY A 525 -23.42 -0.14 -6.01
CA GLY A 525 -23.21 0.10 -7.43
C GLY A 525 -24.44 0.53 -8.21
N GLU A 526 -24.22 1.32 -9.24
CA GLU A 526 -25.21 1.83 -10.17
C GLU A 526 -25.47 0.83 -11.31
N GLU A 527 -24.59 -0.13 -11.53
CA GLU A 527 -24.70 -1.15 -12.58
C GLU A 527 -24.48 -2.57 -12.06
N GLY A 528 -25.18 -3.53 -12.66
CA GLY A 528 -25.04 -4.95 -12.38
C GLY A 528 -25.75 -5.42 -11.11
N MET A 529 -25.58 -6.69 -10.79
CA MET A 529 -26.10 -7.36 -9.61
C MET A 529 -25.09 -8.38 -9.07
N GLY A 530 -25.20 -8.74 -7.78
CA GLY A 530 -24.32 -9.69 -7.14
C GLY A 530 -22.84 -9.29 -7.28
N LYS A 531 -21.97 -10.24 -7.61
CA LYS A 531 -20.52 -9.97 -7.80
C LYS A 531 -20.20 -9.07 -9.00
N HIS A 532 -21.16 -8.82 -9.87
CA HIS A 532 -21.05 -7.91 -11.01
C HIS A 532 -21.70 -6.55 -10.74
N ARG A 533 -22.06 -6.24 -9.52
CA ARG A 533 -22.48 -4.89 -9.10
C ARG A 533 -21.23 -4.05 -9.01
N ILE A 534 -21.05 -3.10 -9.96
CA ILE A 534 -19.80 -2.38 -10.19
C ILE A 534 -20.08 -0.88 -10.22
N ARG A 535 -19.17 -0.13 -9.60
CA ARG A 535 -19.03 1.31 -9.80
C ARG A 535 -17.94 1.58 -10.83
N ARG A 536 -18.29 2.38 -11.84
CA ARG A 536 -17.33 2.77 -12.90
C ARG A 536 -16.63 4.08 -12.55
N HIS A 537 -15.83 4.05 -11.51
CA HIS A 537 -14.93 5.13 -11.13
C HIS A 537 -13.56 5.03 -11.80
N GLY A 538 -13.17 3.83 -12.20
CA GLY A 538 -11.84 3.49 -12.65
C GLY A 538 -11.41 4.20 -13.93
N ILE A 539 -10.11 4.44 -14.04
CA ILE A 539 -9.43 4.77 -15.30
C ILE A 539 -9.04 3.49 -16.07
N THR A 540 -9.24 2.33 -15.43
CA THR A 540 -9.23 1.00 -16.07
C THR A 540 -10.54 0.28 -15.75
N ASP A 541 -10.81 -0.83 -16.43
CA ASP A 541 -11.78 -1.80 -15.93
C ASP A 541 -11.15 -2.69 -14.82
N TYR A 542 -11.95 -3.57 -14.21
CA TYR A 542 -11.49 -4.49 -13.18
C TYR A 542 -10.52 -5.59 -13.68
N ARG A 543 -10.25 -5.65 -14.98
CA ARG A 543 -9.24 -6.53 -15.62
C ARG A 543 -7.99 -5.77 -16.01
N HIS A 544 -7.84 -4.54 -15.54
CA HIS A 544 -6.73 -3.66 -15.83
C HIS A 544 -6.63 -3.23 -17.31
N ASN A 545 -7.72 -3.28 -18.10
CA ASN A 545 -7.74 -2.70 -19.43
C ASN A 545 -7.82 -1.17 -19.30
N PRO A 546 -6.83 -0.41 -19.80
CA PRO A 546 -6.79 1.04 -19.62
C PRO A 546 -7.85 1.74 -20.49
N LYS A 547 -8.51 2.75 -19.92
CA LYS A 547 -9.35 3.72 -20.65
C LYS A 547 -8.50 4.88 -21.15
N PRO A 548 -8.99 5.75 -22.06
CA PRO A 548 -8.24 6.94 -22.49
C PRO A 548 -7.76 7.83 -21.33
N SER A 549 -8.55 7.95 -20.26
CA SER A 549 -8.19 8.70 -19.05
C SER A 549 -6.94 8.18 -18.32
N TYR A 550 -6.61 6.89 -18.48
CA TYR A 550 -5.38 6.32 -17.94
C TYR A 550 -4.14 7.02 -18.48
N TYR A 551 -4.07 7.18 -19.79
CA TYR A 551 -2.91 7.79 -20.44
C TYR A 551 -2.81 9.29 -20.12
N VAL A 552 -3.95 9.98 -20.02
CA VAL A 552 -3.98 11.39 -19.63
C VAL A 552 -3.48 11.57 -18.20
N LEU A 553 -3.92 10.71 -17.25
CA LEU A 553 -3.46 10.79 -15.88
C LEU A 553 -1.96 10.45 -15.76
N ARG A 554 -1.49 9.45 -16.51
CA ARG A 554 -0.07 9.09 -16.59
C ARG A 554 0.80 10.29 -16.99
N ASP A 555 0.38 11.04 -18.01
CA ASP A 555 1.09 12.23 -18.47
C ASP A 555 1.03 13.37 -17.44
N LEU A 556 -0.13 13.55 -16.77
CA LEU A 556 -0.28 14.52 -15.69
C LEU A 556 0.64 14.22 -14.50
N MET A 557 0.78 12.93 -14.14
CA MET A 557 1.65 12.46 -13.06
C MET A 557 3.13 12.37 -13.44
N CYS A 558 3.48 12.48 -14.73
CA CYS A 558 4.88 12.48 -15.17
C CYS A 558 5.62 13.71 -14.59
N PRO A 559 6.79 13.54 -13.96
CA PRO A 559 7.52 14.66 -13.37
C PRO A 559 8.24 15.56 -14.38
N VAL A 560 8.29 15.14 -15.64
CA VAL A 560 8.95 15.88 -16.71
C VAL A 560 7.98 16.22 -17.84
N GLU A 561 8.28 17.29 -18.56
CA GLU A 561 7.63 17.69 -19.81
C GLU A 561 8.68 17.87 -20.89
N VAL A 562 8.38 17.40 -22.09
CA VAL A 562 9.17 17.68 -23.28
C VAL A 562 8.58 18.93 -23.95
N ASP A 563 9.30 20.02 -23.86
CA ASP A 563 8.84 21.33 -24.35
C ASP A 563 9.47 21.74 -25.69
N LYS A 564 10.49 20.99 -26.12
CA LYS A 564 11.23 21.29 -27.34
C LYS A 564 11.80 20.02 -27.96
N VAL A 565 11.60 19.83 -29.24
CA VAL A 565 12.29 18.84 -30.08
C VAL A 565 12.63 19.50 -31.39
N GLN A 566 13.92 19.74 -31.65
CA GLN A 566 14.38 20.39 -32.88
C GLN A 566 15.71 19.83 -33.32
N PRO A 567 16.02 19.83 -34.64
CA PRO A 567 17.33 19.50 -35.16
C PRO A 567 18.38 20.42 -34.52
N SER A 568 19.54 19.86 -34.18
CA SER A 568 20.71 20.67 -33.85
C SER A 568 21.03 21.50 -35.10
N THR A 569 20.99 22.83 -34.98
CA THR A 569 21.49 23.70 -36.05
C THR A 569 22.99 23.53 -36.08
N ALA A 570 23.49 22.75 -37.05
CA ALA A 570 24.90 22.80 -37.41
C ALA A 570 25.24 24.27 -37.69
N VAL A 571 26.28 24.76 -37.01
CA VAL A 571 26.84 26.09 -37.31
C VAL A 571 27.11 26.11 -38.80
N ARG A 572 26.35 26.89 -39.58
CA ARG A 572 26.65 27.13 -40.98
C ARG A 572 28.01 27.80 -41.00
N ASP A 573 29.02 27.09 -41.46
CA ASP A 573 30.23 27.71 -41.91
C ASP A 573 29.90 28.56 -43.15
N ASN A 574 29.80 29.88 -42.98
CA ASN A 574 29.41 30.81 -44.00
C ASN A 574 30.42 30.99 -45.16
N ASN A 575 31.44 30.15 -45.25
CA ASN A 575 32.54 30.29 -46.18
C ASN A 575 32.50 29.38 -47.41
N THR A 576 31.46 28.58 -47.65
CA THR A 576 31.37 27.78 -48.87
C THR A 576 30.18 28.18 -49.70
N LEU A 577 30.43 28.95 -50.78
CA LEU A 577 29.51 29.29 -51.89
C LEU A 577 29.32 28.11 -52.87
N ALA A 578 29.11 26.91 -52.42
CA ALA A 578 28.75 25.76 -53.23
C ALA A 578 27.63 25.02 -52.56
N GLY A 579 26.40 25.34 -52.99
CA GLY A 579 25.20 24.64 -52.55
C GLY A 579 25.15 23.23 -53.11
N VAL A 580 25.65 22.28 -52.37
CA VAL A 580 25.24 20.87 -52.52
C VAL A 580 24.63 20.42 -51.20
N TRP A 581 23.36 20.20 -51.23
CA TRP A 581 22.60 19.67 -50.16
C TRP A 581 22.84 18.15 -50.07
N GLU A 582 24.02 17.72 -49.74
CA GLU A 582 24.25 16.41 -49.23
C GLU A 582 24.19 16.47 -47.70
N ALA A 583 22.99 16.35 -47.17
CA ALA A 583 22.85 15.89 -45.79
C ALA A 583 23.50 14.51 -45.74
N LYS A 584 24.71 14.42 -45.23
CA LYS A 584 25.31 13.10 -44.92
C LYS A 584 24.29 12.34 -44.10
N GLN A 585 23.74 11.27 -44.64
CA GLN A 585 23.04 10.26 -43.86
C GLN A 585 23.97 9.89 -42.70
N GLY A 586 23.59 10.23 -41.45
CA GLY A 586 24.39 9.89 -40.24
C GLY A 586 24.56 10.98 -39.20
N ASP A 587 24.33 12.28 -39.49
CA ASP A 587 24.51 13.36 -38.53
C ASP A 587 23.17 14.01 -38.08
N ARG A 588 22.19 13.16 -37.70
CA ARG A 588 20.91 13.63 -37.18
C ARG A 588 20.97 13.80 -35.69
N THR A 589 21.50 14.89 -35.24
CA THR A 589 21.48 15.27 -33.83
C THR A 589 20.21 16.09 -33.56
N LEU A 590 19.42 15.68 -32.57
CA LEU A 590 18.30 16.46 -32.03
C LEU A 590 18.67 17.11 -30.72
N ILE A 591 18.12 18.27 -30.47
CA ILE A 591 18.08 18.88 -29.14
C ILE A 591 16.68 18.65 -28.60
N VAL A 592 16.61 17.96 -27.45
CA VAL A 592 15.37 17.72 -26.72
C VAL A 592 15.41 18.57 -25.45
N GLY A 593 14.48 19.52 -25.34
CA GLY A 593 14.26 20.31 -24.13
C GLY A 593 13.37 19.56 -23.16
N ILE A 594 13.87 19.36 -21.95
CA ILE A 594 13.19 18.69 -20.84
C ILE A 594 13.02 19.69 -19.70
N SER A 595 11.80 19.97 -19.32
CA SER A 595 11.45 20.77 -18.13
C SER A 595 10.97 19.87 -17.01
N VAL A 596 11.48 20.07 -15.78
CA VAL A 596 11.01 19.40 -14.58
C VAL A 596 9.86 20.20 -13.99
N LYS A 597 8.73 19.54 -13.76
CA LYS A 597 7.55 20.19 -13.19
C LYS A 597 7.84 20.79 -11.81
N ASN A 598 7.27 21.97 -11.55
CA ASN A 598 7.35 22.67 -10.26
C ASN A 598 5.96 22.85 -9.65
N SER A 599 5.01 21.98 -10.01
CA SER A 599 3.64 21.99 -9.51
C SER A 599 3.34 20.69 -8.76
N ILE A 600 2.47 19.83 -9.26
CA ILE A 600 2.25 18.45 -8.83
C ILE A 600 2.35 17.55 -10.07
N PRO A 601 3.33 16.65 -10.14
CA PRO A 601 4.39 16.31 -9.16
C PRO A 601 5.50 17.38 -9.06
N SER A 602 6.19 17.38 -7.90
CA SER A 602 7.38 18.20 -7.71
C SER A 602 8.33 17.48 -6.73
N TYR A 603 9.48 17.03 -7.23
CA TYR A 603 10.59 16.43 -6.48
C TYR A 603 11.86 16.38 -7.35
N VAL A 604 13.02 16.22 -6.71
CA VAL A 604 14.31 16.14 -7.44
C VAL A 604 14.46 14.77 -8.09
N LEU A 605 14.79 14.75 -9.38
CA LEU A 605 14.96 13.54 -10.18
C LEU A 605 16.43 13.12 -10.22
N ARG A 606 16.72 11.88 -9.85
CA ARG A 606 18.06 11.29 -9.82
C ARG A 606 18.11 9.96 -10.53
N GLY A 607 19.17 9.75 -11.32
CA GLY A 607 19.39 8.48 -12.03
C GLY A 607 18.47 8.24 -13.22
N TYR A 608 17.78 9.26 -13.70
CA TYR A 608 16.97 9.17 -14.90
C TYR A 608 17.82 9.03 -16.15
N SER A 609 17.23 8.48 -17.22
CA SER A 609 17.89 8.30 -18.50
C SER A 609 16.92 8.57 -19.67
N LEU A 610 17.48 8.98 -20.80
CA LEU A 610 16.77 9.07 -22.06
C LEU A 610 17.22 7.90 -22.95
N ARG A 611 16.27 7.12 -23.46
CA ARG A 611 16.49 5.97 -24.34
C ARG A 611 15.89 6.20 -25.70
N TYR A 612 16.64 5.91 -26.76
CA TYR A 612 16.21 6.07 -28.15
C TYR A 612 16.85 4.99 -29.03
N ASN A 613 16.37 4.85 -30.27
CA ASN A 613 17.03 4.06 -31.28
C ASN A 613 17.81 4.96 -32.23
N ASP A 614 19.08 4.62 -32.49
CA ASP A 614 19.91 5.33 -33.46
C ASP A 614 19.48 5.02 -34.91
N ALA A 615 20.15 5.62 -35.88
CA ALA A 615 19.83 5.47 -37.30
C ALA A 615 20.04 4.01 -37.78
N GLU A 616 20.89 3.26 -37.13
CA GLU A 616 21.14 1.84 -37.38
C GLU A 616 20.14 0.92 -36.68
N GLY A 617 19.24 1.48 -35.84
CA GLY A 617 18.24 0.74 -35.07
C GLY A 617 18.76 0.20 -33.73
N ASN A 618 19.97 0.53 -33.31
CA ASN A 618 20.52 0.10 -32.04
C ASN A 618 19.95 0.98 -30.91
N ARG A 619 19.64 0.35 -29.77
CA ARG A 619 19.14 1.06 -28.59
C ARG A 619 20.27 1.79 -27.88
N GLN A 620 20.12 3.08 -27.72
CA GLN A 620 21.04 3.97 -27.04
C GLN A 620 20.44 4.49 -25.74
N THR A 621 21.30 4.85 -24.78
CA THR A 621 20.88 5.41 -23.48
C THR A 621 21.79 6.57 -23.10
N ILE A 622 21.17 7.71 -22.78
CA ILE A 622 21.84 8.90 -22.27
C ILE A 622 21.45 9.06 -20.81
N THR A 623 22.40 9.04 -19.89
CA THR A 623 22.17 9.35 -18.47
C THR A 623 21.89 10.83 -18.31
N LEU A 624 20.76 11.17 -17.68
CA LEU A 624 20.39 12.54 -17.39
C LEU A 624 21.06 13.03 -16.11
N PRO A 625 21.38 14.33 -15.99
CA PRO A 625 21.94 14.89 -14.75
C PRO A 625 20.89 14.83 -13.61
N GLU A 626 21.29 15.16 -12.38
CA GLU A 626 20.32 15.48 -11.34
C GLU A 626 19.48 16.69 -11.79
N MET A 627 18.14 16.53 -11.81
CA MET A 627 17.23 17.55 -12.34
C MET A 627 16.29 18.03 -11.22
N LYS A 628 16.23 19.35 -11.02
CA LYS A 628 15.46 19.98 -9.95
C LYS A 628 14.14 20.57 -10.47
N PRO A 629 13.09 20.60 -9.65
CA PRO A 629 11.83 21.25 -10.01
C PRO A 629 12.01 22.67 -10.53
N GLY A 630 11.32 23.00 -11.62
CA GLY A 630 11.37 24.31 -12.28
C GLY A 630 12.60 24.55 -13.16
N GLN A 631 13.49 23.57 -13.32
CA GLN A 631 14.65 23.68 -14.19
C GLN A 631 14.40 23.06 -15.56
N HIS A 632 15.06 23.64 -16.57
CA HIS A 632 15.06 23.20 -17.95
C HIS A 632 16.43 22.68 -18.36
N TYR A 633 16.45 21.62 -19.18
CA TYR A 633 17.66 20.96 -19.66
C TYR A 633 17.56 20.67 -21.15
N ASP A 634 18.54 21.14 -21.94
CA ASP A 634 18.68 20.76 -23.35
C ASP A 634 19.58 19.52 -23.46
N ILE A 635 19.03 18.42 -23.94
CA ILE A 635 19.71 17.14 -24.11
C ILE A 635 19.98 16.92 -25.59
N SER A 636 21.25 16.71 -25.96
CA SER A 636 21.66 16.38 -27.31
C SER A 636 21.54 14.87 -27.56
N ILE A 637 20.73 14.48 -28.53
CA ILE A 637 20.53 13.09 -28.94
C ILE A 637 21.21 12.90 -30.31
N PRO A 638 22.38 12.26 -30.36
CA PRO A 638 23.11 12.05 -31.62
C PRO A 638 22.47 10.90 -32.42
N ASN A 639 22.57 11.01 -33.75
CA ASN A 639 22.27 9.95 -34.70
C ASN A 639 20.90 9.25 -34.51
N ILE A 640 19.86 10.00 -34.13
CA ILE A 640 18.53 9.43 -33.96
C ILE A 640 17.93 9.01 -35.31
N ASN A 641 17.12 7.93 -35.32
CA ASN A 641 16.45 7.45 -36.51
C ASN A 641 15.31 8.40 -36.97
N ASP A 642 14.75 8.15 -38.17
CA ASP A 642 13.74 8.99 -38.78
C ASP A 642 12.41 9.07 -38.04
N GLN A 643 12.14 8.09 -37.15
CA GLN A 643 10.87 8.03 -36.42
C GLN A 643 10.82 8.97 -35.20
N VAL A 644 11.95 9.53 -34.79
CA VAL A 644 12.06 10.46 -33.62
C VAL A 644 11.25 9.97 -32.43
N LYS A 645 11.57 8.77 -31.94
CA LYS A 645 10.94 8.19 -30.74
C LYS A 645 12.00 8.02 -29.64
N PHE A 646 11.65 8.45 -28.46
CA PHE A 646 12.49 8.25 -27.27
C PHE A 646 11.64 8.08 -26.02
N ASP A 647 12.22 7.45 -25.01
CA ASP A 647 11.63 7.28 -23.68
C ASP A 647 12.46 8.02 -22.64
N ILE A 648 11.82 8.72 -21.72
CA ILE A 648 12.44 9.15 -20.48
C ILE A 648 12.15 8.08 -19.45
N CYS A 649 13.21 7.51 -18.89
CA CYS A 649 13.13 6.36 -18.00
C CYS A 649 13.56 6.71 -16.57
N ARG A 650 12.82 6.16 -15.62
CA ARG A 650 13.19 6.16 -14.20
C ARG A 650 14.43 5.29 -13.96
N PRO A 651 15.06 5.38 -12.78
CA PRO A 651 16.23 4.55 -12.41
C PRO A 651 15.93 3.04 -12.43
N ASP A 652 14.69 2.62 -12.16
CA ASP A 652 14.25 1.23 -12.26
C ASP A 652 14.20 0.70 -13.71
N GLY A 653 14.40 1.57 -14.67
CA GLY A 653 14.36 1.28 -16.10
C GLY A 653 12.97 1.39 -16.72
N GLY A 654 11.92 1.61 -15.93
CA GLY A 654 10.57 1.86 -16.41
C GLY A 654 10.44 3.23 -17.07
N SER A 655 9.68 3.32 -18.18
CA SER A 655 9.41 4.61 -18.82
C SER A 655 8.45 5.45 -17.99
N CYS A 656 8.79 6.71 -17.74
CA CYS A 656 7.88 7.69 -17.17
C CYS A 656 7.21 8.55 -18.25
N LEU A 657 7.85 8.69 -19.42
CA LEU A 657 7.33 9.40 -20.57
C LEU A 657 7.77 8.71 -21.86
N ASN A 658 6.85 8.55 -22.79
CA ASN A 658 7.09 8.06 -24.15
C ASN A 658 6.82 9.19 -25.13
N TYR A 659 7.80 9.53 -25.98
CA TYR A 659 7.69 10.59 -26.99
C TYR A 659 7.64 10.01 -28.40
#